data_7ef9a7623cd73fa539745b102eec3b0b
#
_entry.id   7ef9a7623cd73fa539745b102eec3b0b
#
_cell.length_a   1.000
_cell.length_b   1.000
_cell.length_c   1.000
_cell.angle_alpha   90.00
_cell.angle_beta   90.00
_cell.angle_gamma   90.00
#
_symmetry.space_group_name_H-M   'P 1'
#
loop_
_entity.id
_entity.type
_entity.pdbx_description
1 polymer ?
#
loop_
_entity_poly.entity_id
_entity_poly.type
_entity_poly.pdbx_seq_one_letter_code
_entity_poly.pdbx_strand_id
1 'polypeptide(L)'
;MPGSGSRLGAKLAAVVQPRTELGWPVYVTTVAGGAATGFADPFGLAIDSAGNLYVADAGDNNRIRKIAPDGAVTVLAGQREGFADGVGKAASFNTPSALAIDAAGNLYVADTGNNAIRRITPAGLVTTLAGGGPAGFRDGAGAEAQFNGPVGVAVDKAGNVWVADTYNDRIRKITPGGVVTTVAGGATPGDLDGPALEARFDTPCAIVAGNDGALYIADTQNGALRKLSPDGMVTTLARAPLDAEDPLMRRPVSLALTHDGYLYAGDMARGRILQVSPRGELRGLTGIGVDFQVGDEKAARFVRPAGIALGRDGALYVTDAVRRAVRKVARREGAAAPQLEDAGAGHAKVAGSFPWPVRPQQAWHEVVGTVGEVRGNYDGESRHHFHNGLDVQAAMGETVVAVAAEKVSSPLPNWGYGGVGEGLSLDKFSYIHMRVGRNVKDAPLDSARFAMLADEAGKLARVRVRRGARFAAGDPLGSVNRMFHVHLLYRPDGAILNAMVLPFTGFSDSVAPRIGGIALVGADGKPLAGKRGQPLRVPAGAGPLDIVVDAFDQSDGNAARRRLGLYKVGYQVLDGAGAPLPGYEQPKVNIEFNRLPPDDESVKVAYAESSGITVYGSAATRFLYVVTNTVRDGAARKGGWDPAGLAPGAYTIRILAADYAGNIAAAGRDLAILVE
;
A
#
# COMPACT_ATOMS: atom_id res chain seq x y z
N MET A 1 -76.18 -15.08 -7.02
CA MET A 1 -75.22 -14.61 -8.02
C MET A 1 -74.01 -14.07 -7.32
N PRO A 2 -72.87 -14.79 -7.29
CA PRO A 2 -71.65 -14.28 -6.70
C PRO A 2 -70.74 -13.70 -7.77
N GLY A 3 -70.20 -12.50 -7.48
CA GLY A 3 -69.33 -11.75 -8.33
C GLY A 3 -67.92 -12.37 -8.44
N SER A 4 -67.42 -12.37 -9.67
CA SER A 4 -66.07 -12.80 -10.04
C SER A 4 -65.00 -11.80 -9.57
N GLY A 5 -64.20 -12.20 -8.59
CA GLY A 5 -62.98 -11.48 -8.23
C GLY A 5 -61.85 -11.73 -9.22
N SER A 6 -61.45 -10.75 -10.00
CA SER A 6 -60.28 -10.76 -10.84
C SER A 6 -59.04 -10.66 -9.95
N ARG A 7 -58.23 -11.72 -9.88
CA ARG A 7 -56.86 -11.66 -9.39
C ARG A 7 -55.96 -10.93 -10.40
N LEU A 8 -55.68 -9.66 -10.15
CA LEU A 8 -54.54 -9.00 -10.80
C LEU A 8 -53.24 -9.58 -10.24
N GLY A 9 -52.62 -10.48 -10.99
CA GLY A 9 -51.25 -10.86 -10.80
C GLY A 9 -50.32 -9.68 -11.16
N ALA A 10 -49.78 -9.01 -10.15
CA ALA A 10 -48.69 -8.07 -10.37
C ALA A 10 -47.48 -8.85 -10.94
N LYS A 11 -47.27 -8.76 -12.25
CA LYS A 11 -45.98 -9.13 -12.84
C LYS A 11 -44.94 -8.18 -12.27
N LEU A 12 -44.06 -8.68 -11.37
CA LEU A 12 -42.83 -8.02 -11.02
C LEU A 12 -42.09 -7.76 -12.35
N ALA A 13 -42.03 -6.50 -12.74
CA ALA A 13 -41.17 -6.07 -13.86
C ALA A 13 -39.74 -6.51 -13.50
N ALA A 14 -39.15 -7.34 -14.34
CA ALA A 14 -37.75 -7.67 -14.24
C ALA A 14 -36.98 -6.35 -14.28
N VAL A 15 -36.29 -6.02 -13.21
CA VAL A 15 -35.38 -4.86 -13.19
C VAL A 15 -34.29 -5.17 -14.19
N VAL A 16 -34.38 -4.55 -15.38
CA VAL A 16 -33.34 -4.62 -16.38
C VAL A 16 -32.14 -3.90 -15.80
N GLN A 17 -31.13 -4.66 -15.40
CA GLN A 17 -29.89 -4.06 -14.94
C GLN A 17 -29.27 -3.30 -16.12
N PRO A 18 -28.85 -2.05 -15.95
CA PRO A 18 -28.23 -1.29 -17.03
C PRO A 18 -26.95 -1.99 -17.50
N ARG A 19 -26.63 -1.88 -18.80
CA ARG A 19 -25.38 -2.37 -19.34
C ARG A 19 -24.20 -1.68 -18.64
N THR A 20 -23.17 -2.43 -18.34
CA THR A 20 -21.93 -1.91 -17.77
C THR A 20 -21.18 -1.08 -18.82
N GLU A 21 -20.83 0.15 -18.48
CA GLU A 21 -19.98 1.01 -19.30
C GLU A 21 -18.53 0.90 -18.84
N LEU A 22 -17.59 1.00 -19.76
CA LEU A 22 -16.16 0.98 -19.45
C LEU A 22 -15.67 2.38 -19.08
N GLY A 23 -15.03 2.53 -17.91
CA GLY A 23 -14.39 3.79 -17.51
C GLY A 23 -15.37 4.85 -17.01
N TRP A 24 -16.36 4.48 -16.19
CA TRP A 24 -17.30 5.43 -15.59
C TRP A 24 -16.69 6.29 -14.46
N PRO A 25 -17.13 7.56 -14.28
CA PRO A 25 -16.64 8.41 -13.19
C PRO A 25 -17.08 7.87 -11.83
N VAL A 26 -16.16 7.89 -10.86
CA VAL A 26 -16.37 7.32 -9.52
C VAL A 26 -16.23 8.38 -8.43
N TYR A 27 -16.87 8.13 -7.28
CA TYR A 27 -16.48 8.70 -6.00
C TYR A 27 -16.30 7.57 -4.97
N VAL A 28 -15.44 7.82 -3.97
CA VAL A 28 -15.09 6.81 -2.97
C VAL A 28 -15.43 7.34 -1.59
N THR A 29 -16.18 6.53 -0.83
CA THR A 29 -16.56 6.82 0.56
C THR A 29 -16.14 5.68 1.49
N THR A 30 -15.99 5.96 2.78
CA THR A 30 -15.74 4.93 3.79
C THR A 30 -17.09 4.42 4.34
N VAL A 31 -17.29 3.11 4.29
CA VAL A 31 -18.49 2.43 4.85
C VAL A 31 -18.24 2.06 6.30
N ALA A 32 -17.06 1.49 6.58
CA ALA A 32 -16.64 1.11 7.92
C ALA A 32 -15.12 1.17 8.00
N GLY A 33 -14.55 1.71 9.09
CA GLY A 33 -13.10 1.84 9.24
C GLY A 33 -12.71 2.59 10.50
N GLY A 34 -11.41 2.80 10.66
CA GLY A 34 -10.82 3.48 11.81
C GLY A 34 -10.87 2.68 13.11
N ALA A 35 -10.44 3.32 14.22
CA ALA A 35 -10.31 2.68 15.52
C ALA A 35 -11.64 2.12 16.06
N ALA A 36 -12.77 2.78 15.77
CA ALA A 36 -14.10 2.39 16.24
C ALA A 36 -14.55 1.02 15.72
N THR A 37 -14.12 0.62 14.52
CA THR A 37 -14.48 -0.68 13.95
C THR A 37 -13.57 -1.81 14.40
N GLY A 38 -12.32 -1.49 14.77
CA GLY A 38 -11.33 -2.45 15.24
C GLY A 38 -10.98 -3.54 14.23
N PHE A 39 -10.98 -3.24 12.93
CA PHE A 39 -10.41 -4.14 11.92
C PHE A 39 -8.90 -4.29 12.12
N ALA A 40 -8.37 -5.52 11.93
CA ALA A 40 -6.93 -5.79 11.96
C ALA A 40 -6.35 -5.91 10.55
N ASP A 41 -6.90 -6.80 9.72
CA ASP A 41 -6.50 -7.02 8.33
C ASP A 41 -7.73 -7.46 7.53
N PRO A 42 -8.67 -6.53 7.20
CA PRO A 42 -9.87 -6.84 6.43
C PRO A 42 -9.46 -7.21 5.00
N PHE A 43 -9.58 -8.48 4.64
CA PHE A 43 -9.10 -9.00 3.36
C PHE A 43 -10.24 -9.32 2.40
N GLY A 44 -10.88 -10.47 2.53
CA GLY A 44 -11.97 -10.88 1.65
C GLY A 44 -13.29 -10.18 1.96
N LEU A 45 -14.13 -10.02 0.95
CA LEU A 45 -15.41 -9.35 1.03
C LEU A 45 -16.47 -10.10 0.23
N ALA A 46 -17.65 -10.30 0.81
CA ALA A 46 -18.85 -10.79 0.13
C ALA A 46 -20.04 -9.92 0.51
N ILE A 47 -21.08 -9.90 -0.34
CA ILE A 47 -22.34 -9.16 -0.09
C ILE A 47 -23.53 -10.07 -0.33
N ASP A 48 -24.50 -10.04 0.58
CA ASP A 48 -25.75 -10.78 0.43
C ASP A 48 -26.83 -9.98 -0.33
N SER A 49 -27.96 -10.63 -0.56
CA SER A 49 -29.09 -10.01 -1.27
C SER A 49 -29.77 -8.88 -0.48
N ALA A 50 -29.57 -8.80 0.81
CA ALA A 50 -30.09 -7.74 1.70
C ALA A 50 -29.11 -6.56 1.82
N GLY A 51 -27.92 -6.63 1.20
CA GLY A 51 -26.89 -5.59 1.26
C GLY A 51 -25.99 -5.68 2.49
N ASN A 52 -26.04 -6.76 3.28
CA ASN A 52 -25.06 -6.97 4.33
C ASN A 52 -23.73 -7.37 3.72
N LEU A 53 -22.65 -6.74 4.19
CA LEU A 53 -21.28 -7.07 3.82
C LEU A 53 -20.68 -8.04 4.84
N TYR A 54 -19.95 -9.02 4.34
CA TYR A 54 -19.20 -9.97 5.16
C TYR A 54 -17.72 -9.81 4.87
N VAL A 55 -16.93 -9.64 5.93
CA VAL A 55 -15.49 -9.32 5.85
C VAL A 55 -14.69 -10.40 6.55
N ALA A 56 -13.72 -10.99 5.87
CA ALA A 56 -12.68 -11.80 6.50
C ALA A 56 -11.64 -10.85 7.13
N ASP A 57 -11.72 -10.71 8.45
CA ASP A 57 -10.84 -9.83 9.23
C ASP A 57 -9.73 -10.68 9.87
N ALA A 58 -8.62 -10.79 9.17
CA ALA A 58 -7.45 -11.57 9.55
C ALA A 58 -6.56 -10.83 10.58
N GLY A 59 -5.25 -10.79 10.38
CA GLY A 59 -4.31 -10.17 11.31
C GLY A 59 -4.37 -10.83 12.68
N ASP A 60 -4.56 -10.04 13.74
CA ASP A 60 -4.75 -10.54 15.10
C ASP A 60 -6.21 -10.88 15.43
N ASN A 61 -7.16 -10.47 14.60
CA ASN A 61 -8.58 -10.71 14.83
C ASN A 61 -9.06 -12.13 14.49
N ASN A 62 -8.64 -12.65 13.34
CA ASN A 62 -8.97 -14.00 12.85
C ASN A 62 -10.47 -14.34 12.97
N ARG A 63 -11.35 -13.49 12.40
CA ARG A 63 -12.80 -13.60 12.50
C ARG A 63 -13.52 -13.17 11.22
N ILE A 64 -14.78 -13.57 11.09
CA ILE A 64 -15.65 -13.11 10.02
C ILE A 64 -16.62 -12.08 10.61
N ARG A 65 -16.61 -10.88 10.03
CA ARG A 65 -17.42 -9.74 10.45
C ARG A 65 -18.59 -9.53 9.49
N LYS A 66 -19.71 -9.04 10.03
CA LYS A 66 -20.85 -8.58 9.25
C LYS A 66 -21.02 -7.09 9.44
N ILE A 67 -21.21 -6.36 8.34
CA ILE A 67 -21.59 -4.94 8.31
C ILE A 67 -23.00 -4.87 7.75
N ALA A 68 -23.93 -4.38 8.54
CA ALA A 68 -25.30 -4.16 8.09
C ALA A 68 -25.40 -2.91 7.19
N PRO A 69 -26.47 -2.74 6.40
CA PRO A 69 -26.64 -1.57 5.52
C PRO A 69 -26.63 -0.21 6.26
N ASP A 70 -26.94 -0.19 7.55
CA ASP A 70 -26.85 0.99 8.42
C ASP A 70 -25.44 1.28 8.95
N GLY A 71 -24.46 0.44 8.57
CA GLY A 71 -23.06 0.56 8.99
C GLY A 71 -22.70 -0.16 10.28
N ALA A 72 -23.66 -0.82 10.97
CA ALA A 72 -23.40 -1.56 12.20
C ALA A 72 -22.47 -2.76 11.94
N VAL A 73 -21.37 -2.84 12.69
CA VAL A 73 -20.34 -3.89 12.53
C VAL A 73 -20.43 -4.89 13.67
N THR A 74 -20.64 -6.16 13.33
CA THR A 74 -20.77 -7.28 14.29
C THR A 74 -19.82 -8.42 13.94
N VAL A 75 -19.62 -9.35 14.88
CA VAL A 75 -18.88 -10.61 14.64
C VAL A 75 -19.86 -11.71 14.31
N LEU A 76 -19.75 -12.32 13.12
CA LEU A 76 -20.56 -13.48 12.74
C LEU A 76 -19.95 -14.77 13.31
N ALA A 77 -18.63 -14.97 13.14
CA ALA A 77 -17.93 -16.16 13.59
C ALA A 77 -16.45 -15.89 13.85
N GLY A 78 -15.83 -16.69 14.73
CA GLY A 78 -14.43 -16.56 15.11
C GLY A 78 -14.20 -15.58 16.25
N GLN A 79 -13.13 -15.82 17.00
CA GLN A 79 -12.73 -14.98 18.14
C GLN A 79 -11.23 -14.88 18.29
N ARG A 80 -10.50 -15.94 17.95
CA ARG A 80 -9.04 -16.06 18.12
C ARG A 80 -8.43 -16.86 16.98
N GLU A 81 -7.12 -16.75 16.83
CA GLU A 81 -6.39 -17.61 15.92
C GLU A 81 -6.47 -19.08 16.36
N GLY A 82 -6.72 -19.97 15.41
CA GLY A 82 -6.84 -21.39 15.64
C GLY A 82 -7.60 -22.12 14.54
N PHE A 83 -7.87 -23.41 14.78
CA PHE A 83 -8.64 -24.26 13.89
C PHE A 83 -9.70 -24.99 14.72
N ALA A 84 -10.93 -24.48 14.67
CA ALA A 84 -12.08 -25.09 15.34
C ALA A 84 -13.36 -24.82 14.58
N ASP A 85 -14.21 -25.83 14.45
CA ASP A 85 -15.60 -25.73 14.04
C ASP A 85 -16.47 -25.29 15.23
N GLY A 86 -17.67 -24.80 14.97
CA GLY A 86 -18.60 -24.40 16.04
C GLY A 86 -19.46 -23.21 15.64
N VAL A 87 -20.34 -22.76 16.58
CA VAL A 87 -21.27 -21.65 16.34
C VAL A 87 -20.67 -20.33 16.82
N GLY A 88 -20.63 -19.33 15.94
CA GLY A 88 -20.23 -17.98 16.29
C GLY A 88 -18.81 -17.93 16.87
N LYS A 89 -18.67 -17.44 18.10
CA LYS A 89 -17.39 -17.31 18.80
C LYS A 89 -16.73 -18.63 19.21
N ALA A 90 -17.44 -19.76 19.14
CA ALA A 90 -16.83 -21.07 19.40
C ALA A 90 -15.91 -21.53 18.26
N ALA A 91 -16.10 -21.01 17.05
CA ALA A 91 -15.24 -21.27 15.92
C ALA A 91 -13.92 -20.49 16.02
N SER A 92 -12.89 -21.01 15.35
CA SER A 92 -11.60 -20.33 15.19
C SER A 92 -11.08 -20.43 13.75
N PHE A 93 -10.38 -19.38 13.31
CA PHE A 93 -9.76 -19.30 12.01
C PHE A 93 -8.27 -18.91 12.16
N ASN A 94 -7.50 -19.12 11.11
CA ASN A 94 -6.15 -18.62 11.01
C ASN A 94 -5.95 -17.91 9.66
N THR A 95 -5.81 -16.60 9.69
CA THR A 95 -5.61 -15.77 8.51
C THR A 95 -6.69 -16.01 7.46
N PRO A 96 -8.00 -15.89 7.79
CA PRO A 96 -9.04 -16.02 6.81
C PRO A 96 -8.85 -14.99 5.71
N SER A 97 -8.94 -15.42 4.44
CA SER A 97 -8.69 -14.57 3.26
C SER A 97 -9.99 -14.33 2.50
N ALA A 98 -10.18 -14.87 1.28
CA ALA A 98 -11.39 -14.60 0.52
C ALA A 98 -12.67 -15.19 1.12
N LEU A 99 -13.80 -14.57 0.74
CA LEU A 99 -15.17 -15.02 1.02
C LEU A 99 -15.96 -15.17 -0.28
N ALA A 100 -16.78 -16.22 -0.35
CA ALA A 100 -17.85 -16.35 -1.33
C ALA A 100 -19.17 -16.63 -0.62
N ILE A 101 -20.30 -16.23 -1.22
CA ILE A 101 -21.64 -16.44 -0.66
C ILE A 101 -22.53 -17.13 -1.69
N ASP A 102 -23.26 -18.16 -1.28
CA ASP A 102 -24.24 -18.83 -2.13
C ASP A 102 -25.65 -18.20 -2.01
N ALA A 103 -26.58 -18.66 -2.84
CA ALA A 103 -27.95 -18.14 -2.84
C ALA A 103 -28.72 -18.43 -1.54
N ALA A 104 -28.30 -19.42 -0.75
CA ALA A 104 -28.87 -19.76 0.56
C ALA A 104 -28.26 -18.92 1.70
N GLY A 105 -27.27 -18.06 1.39
CA GLY A 105 -26.58 -17.22 2.36
C GLY A 105 -25.47 -17.94 3.12
N ASN A 106 -25.04 -19.13 2.70
CA ASN A 106 -23.85 -19.75 3.27
C ASN A 106 -22.60 -19.04 2.76
N LEU A 107 -21.68 -18.75 3.66
CA LEU A 107 -20.35 -18.23 3.32
C LEU A 107 -19.36 -19.38 3.21
N TYR A 108 -18.48 -19.28 2.20
CA TYR A 108 -17.32 -20.13 2.05
C TYR A 108 -16.08 -19.29 2.27
N VAL A 109 -15.19 -19.77 3.13
CA VAL A 109 -14.02 -19.02 3.62
C VAL A 109 -12.77 -19.76 3.26
N ALA A 110 -11.83 -19.10 2.59
CA ALA A 110 -10.46 -19.55 2.47
C ALA A 110 -9.72 -19.30 3.80
N ASP A 111 -9.61 -20.31 4.65
CA ASP A 111 -8.95 -20.28 5.95
C ASP A 111 -7.45 -20.59 5.73
N THR A 112 -6.74 -19.60 5.18
CA THR A 112 -5.43 -19.71 4.53
C THR A 112 -4.38 -20.33 5.42
N GLY A 113 -4.25 -19.86 6.66
CA GLY A 113 -3.25 -20.35 7.62
C GLY A 113 -3.53 -21.78 8.11
N ASN A 114 -4.78 -22.24 7.98
CA ASN A 114 -5.20 -23.61 8.31
C ASN A 114 -5.21 -24.55 7.08
N ASN A 115 -4.87 -24.06 5.88
CA ASN A 115 -4.95 -24.84 4.64
C ASN A 115 -6.33 -25.48 4.44
N ALA A 116 -7.41 -24.76 4.72
CA ALA A 116 -8.78 -25.26 4.76
C ALA A 116 -9.75 -24.36 4.02
N ILE A 117 -10.85 -24.98 3.56
CA ILE A 117 -12.04 -24.24 3.12
C ILE A 117 -13.14 -24.51 4.15
N ARG A 118 -13.66 -23.42 4.75
CA ARG A 118 -14.69 -23.48 5.78
C ARG A 118 -16.03 -23.01 5.22
N ARG A 119 -17.12 -23.58 5.71
CA ARG A 119 -18.51 -23.15 5.41
C ARG A 119 -19.12 -22.55 6.65
N ILE A 120 -19.83 -21.42 6.51
CA ILE A 120 -20.56 -20.76 7.59
C ILE A 120 -22.01 -20.60 7.16
N THR A 121 -22.93 -21.11 7.93
CA THR A 121 -24.37 -20.90 7.69
C THR A 121 -24.79 -19.48 8.09
N PRO A 122 -25.96 -18.97 7.62
CA PRO A 122 -26.50 -17.67 8.08
C PRO A 122 -26.66 -17.56 9.61
N ALA A 123 -26.82 -18.69 10.29
CA ALA A 123 -26.90 -18.77 11.78
C ALA A 123 -25.50 -18.77 12.45
N GLY A 124 -24.42 -18.69 11.69
CA GLY A 124 -23.06 -18.63 12.22
C GLY A 124 -22.44 -19.99 12.58
N LEU A 125 -23.05 -21.13 12.17
CA LEU A 125 -22.41 -22.44 12.30
C LEU A 125 -21.30 -22.59 11.30
N VAL A 126 -20.07 -22.76 11.80
CA VAL A 126 -18.86 -23.01 11.02
C VAL A 126 -18.58 -24.52 10.96
N THR A 127 -18.33 -25.03 9.77
CA THR A 127 -17.87 -26.39 9.52
C THR A 127 -16.72 -26.40 8.52
N THR A 128 -15.80 -27.36 8.65
CA THR A 128 -14.73 -27.58 7.67
C THR A 128 -15.29 -28.34 6.47
N LEU A 129 -15.25 -27.75 5.27
CA LEU A 129 -15.70 -28.38 4.04
C LEU A 129 -14.62 -29.31 3.45
N ALA A 130 -13.37 -28.85 3.44
CA ALA A 130 -12.22 -29.64 2.96
C ALA A 130 -10.90 -29.07 3.49
N GLY A 131 -9.86 -29.92 3.54
CA GLY A 131 -8.53 -29.56 4.03
C GLY A 131 -8.44 -29.56 5.56
N GLY A 132 -7.59 -28.71 6.12
CA GLY A 132 -7.34 -28.57 7.56
C GLY A 132 -6.14 -29.36 8.07
N GLY A 133 -5.41 -30.01 7.17
CA GLY A 133 -4.15 -30.69 7.47
C GLY A 133 -2.91 -29.80 7.20
N PRO A 134 -1.71 -30.41 7.24
CA PRO A 134 -0.48 -29.71 6.87
C PRO A 134 -0.56 -29.21 5.42
N ALA A 135 0.20 -28.15 5.11
CA ALA A 135 0.31 -27.67 3.76
C ALA A 135 0.78 -28.77 2.81
N GLY A 136 0.10 -28.92 1.68
CA GLY A 136 0.40 -29.96 0.70
C GLY A 136 -0.51 -29.88 -0.53
N PHE A 137 -0.33 -30.88 -1.38
CA PHE A 137 -1.11 -31.02 -2.62
C PHE A 137 -1.64 -32.46 -2.71
N ARG A 138 -2.93 -32.63 -2.49
CA ARG A 138 -3.64 -33.90 -2.67
C ARG A 138 -5.12 -33.65 -2.96
N ASP A 139 -5.67 -34.33 -3.96
CA ASP A 139 -7.10 -34.46 -4.18
C ASP A 139 -7.69 -35.49 -3.21
N GLY A 140 -8.98 -35.42 -2.93
CA GLY A 140 -9.65 -36.35 -2.01
C GLY A 140 -10.91 -35.76 -1.39
N ALA A 141 -11.53 -36.48 -0.46
CA ALA A 141 -12.76 -36.07 0.20
C ALA A 141 -12.48 -35.41 1.56
N GLY A 142 -13.09 -34.28 1.82
CA GLY A 142 -13.03 -33.61 3.13
C GLY A 142 -11.58 -33.40 3.63
N ALA A 143 -11.28 -33.97 4.80
CA ALA A 143 -9.97 -33.85 5.43
C ALA A 143 -8.84 -34.62 4.75
N GLU A 144 -9.14 -35.52 3.80
CA GLU A 144 -8.10 -36.22 3.03
C GLU A 144 -7.42 -35.29 2.01
N ALA A 145 -8.13 -34.26 1.54
CA ALA A 145 -7.57 -33.28 0.63
C ALA A 145 -6.53 -32.40 1.34
N GLN A 146 -5.54 -31.96 0.56
CA GLN A 146 -4.53 -31.01 1.05
C GLN A 146 -4.48 -29.78 0.15
N PHE A 147 -4.39 -28.61 0.79
CA PHE A 147 -4.16 -27.31 0.19
C PHE A 147 -2.84 -26.71 0.71
N ASN A 148 -2.35 -25.70 0.03
CA ASN A 148 -1.20 -24.94 0.44
C ASN A 148 -1.53 -23.43 0.46
N GLY A 149 -2.07 -22.96 1.59
CA GLY A 149 -2.45 -21.58 1.80
C GLY A 149 -3.42 -21.05 0.74
N PRO A 150 -4.62 -21.64 0.59
CA PRO A 150 -5.63 -21.15 -0.34
C PRO A 150 -6.03 -19.71 0.03
N VAL A 151 -6.05 -18.79 -0.95
CA VAL A 151 -6.42 -17.38 -0.74
C VAL A 151 -7.76 -17.06 -1.38
N GLY A 152 -7.98 -17.45 -2.62
CA GLY A 152 -9.20 -17.16 -3.37
C GLY A 152 -10.26 -18.26 -3.28
N VAL A 153 -11.54 -17.86 -3.16
CA VAL A 153 -12.68 -18.78 -3.17
C VAL A 153 -13.85 -18.18 -3.94
N ALA A 154 -14.55 -19.00 -4.72
CA ALA A 154 -15.82 -18.66 -5.37
C ALA A 154 -16.79 -19.82 -5.26
N VAL A 155 -18.10 -19.56 -5.40
CA VAL A 155 -19.14 -20.58 -5.45
C VAL A 155 -19.98 -20.40 -6.70
N ASP A 156 -20.26 -21.48 -7.42
CA ASP A 156 -21.11 -21.47 -8.61
C ASP A 156 -22.59 -21.77 -8.24
N LYS A 157 -23.49 -21.66 -9.21
CA LYS A 157 -24.92 -21.92 -9.03
C LYS A 157 -25.25 -23.37 -8.68
N ALA A 158 -24.35 -24.31 -8.99
CA ALA A 158 -24.50 -25.73 -8.64
C ALA A 158 -24.00 -26.04 -7.23
N GLY A 159 -23.45 -25.03 -6.52
CA GLY A 159 -22.88 -25.16 -5.18
C GLY A 159 -21.47 -25.74 -5.17
N ASN A 160 -20.79 -25.85 -6.32
CA ASN A 160 -19.37 -26.18 -6.31
C ASN A 160 -18.57 -24.97 -5.83
N VAL A 161 -17.58 -25.24 -5.00
CA VAL A 161 -16.65 -24.23 -4.50
C VAL A 161 -15.35 -24.32 -5.28
N TRP A 162 -14.96 -23.21 -5.89
CA TRP A 162 -13.75 -23.07 -6.68
C TRP A 162 -12.69 -22.37 -5.84
N VAL A 163 -11.49 -22.91 -5.81
CA VAL A 163 -10.42 -22.47 -4.91
C VAL A 163 -9.17 -22.13 -5.73
N ALA A 164 -8.66 -20.93 -5.53
CA ALA A 164 -7.29 -20.60 -5.89
C ALA A 164 -6.37 -21.15 -4.77
N ASP A 165 -5.77 -22.30 -5.02
CA ASP A 165 -4.82 -22.98 -4.13
C ASP A 165 -3.45 -22.34 -4.32
N THR A 166 -3.31 -21.16 -3.74
CA THR A 166 -2.39 -20.07 -4.11
C THR A 166 -0.93 -20.52 -4.14
N TYR A 167 -0.46 -21.25 -3.12
CA TYR A 167 0.94 -21.64 -3.05
C TYR A 167 1.22 -23.02 -3.64
N ASN A 168 0.18 -23.67 -4.20
CA ASN A 168 0.29 -24.81 -5.11
C ASN A 168 0.20 -24.37 -6.58
N ASP A 169 -0.07 -23.08 -6.85
CA ASP A 169 -0.22 -22.54 -8.21
C ASP A 169 -1.28 -23.27 -9.04
N ARG A 170 -2.42 -23.62 -8.40
CA ARG A 170 -3.49 -24.44 -8.98
C ARG A 170 -4.88 -23.91 -8.69
N ILE A 171 -5.82 -24.32 -9.53
CA ILE A 171 -7.25 -24.13 -9.32
C ILE A 171 -7.88 -25.47 -8.97
N ARG A 172 -8.57 -25.50 -7.81
CA ARG A 172 -9.22 -26.70 -7.28
C ARG A 172 -10.73 -26.50 -7.27
N LYS A 173 -11.47 -27.58 -7.45
CA LYS A 173 -12.93 -27.64 -7.32
C LYS A 173 -13.30 -28.51 -6.14
N ILE A 174 -14.26 -28.06 -5.32
CA ILE A 174 -14.88 -28.84 -4.23
C ILE A 174 -16.36 -29.00 -4.57
N THR A 175 -16.83 -30.22 -4.65
CA THR A 175 -18.26 -30.49 -4.80
C THR A 175 -19.03 -30.15 -3.53
N PRO A 176 -20.39 -30.01 -3.57
CA PRO A 176 -21.19 -29.82 -2.37
C PRO A 176 -20.98 -30.93 -1.32
N GLY A 177 -20.58 -32.12 -1.72
CA GLY A 177 -20.22 -33.23 -0.85
C GLY A 177 -18.80 -33.23 -0.30
N GLY A 178 -18.01 -32.18 -0.58
CA GLY A 178 -16.67 -32.01 -0.03
C GLY A 178 -15.56 -32.73 -0.81
N VAL A 179 -15.82 -33.28 -1.99
CA VAL A 179 -14.80 -33.94 -2.83
C VAL A 179 -13.99 -32.88 -3.57
N VAL A 180 -12.68 -32.87 -3.37
CA VAL A 180 -11.72 -31.95 -3.98
C VAL A 180 -11.05 -32.59 -5.20
N THR A 181 -11.02 -31.86 -6.32
CA THR A 181 -10.30 -32.23 -7.54
C THR A 181 -9.51 -31.05 -8.09
N THR A 182 -8.36 -31.32 -8.68
CA THR A 182 -7.57 -30.33 -9.43
C THR A 182 -8.20 -30.13 -10.80
N VAL A 183 -8.46 -28.88 -11.19
CA VAL A 183 -9.10 -28.56 -12.47
C VAL A 183 -8.20 -27.78 -13.42
N ALA A 184 -7.23 -27.03 -12.90
CA ALA A 184 -6.24 -26.33 -13.73
C ALA A 184 -4.95 -26.07 -12.96
N GLY A 185 -3.86 -25.90 -13.70
CA GLY A 185 -2.51 -25.63 -13.20
C GLY A 185 -1.59 -26.83 -13.28
N GLY A 186 -0.41 -26.62 -13.86
CA GLY A 186 0.66 -27.62 -14.03
C GLY A 186 1.49 -27.87 -12.76
N ALA A 187 2.55 -28.64 -12.89
CA ALA A 187 3.38 -29.05 -11.75
C ALA A 187 4.24 -27.90 -11.15
N THR A 188 4.60 -26.92 -11.96
CA THR A 188 5.46 -25.78 -11.57
C THR A 188 4.76 -24.46 -11.81
N PRO A 189 5.07 -23.41 -11.00
CA PRO A 189 4.59 -22.07 -11.28
C PRO A 189 5.08 -21.57 -12.64
N GLY A 190 4.30 -20.72 -13.30
CA GLY A 190 4.67 -20.16 -14.59
C GLY A 190 3.55 -19.34 -15.19
N ASP A 191 3.74 -18.96 -16.45
CA ASP A 191 2.82 -18.14 -17.23
C ASP A 191 2.58 -18.81 -18.59
N LEU A 192 1.67 -19.77 -18.62
CA LEU A 192 1.36 -20.55 -19.80
C LEU A 192 -0.15 -20.70 -19.97
N ASP A 193 -0.65 -20.31 -21.14
CA ASP A 193 -2.02 -20.62 -21.61
C ASP A 193 -2.06 -22.03 -22.21
N GLY A 194 -3.26 -22.60 -22.33
CA GLY A 194 -3.46 -23.91 -22.95
C GLY A 194 -4.47 -24.81 -22.24
N PRO A 195 -4.42 -26.14 -22.46
CA PRO A 195 -5.27 -27.09 -21.75
C PRO A 195 -5.13 -26.93 -20.23
N ALA A 196 -6.23 -27.00 -19.48
CA ALA A 196 -6.32 -26.59 -18.10
C ALA A 196 -5.24 -27.21 -17.20
N LEU A 197 -4.93 -28.52 -17.34
CA LEU A 197 -3.93 -29.19 -16.51
C LEU A 197 -2.47 -28.96 -16.98
N GLU A 198 -2.28 -28.41 -18.18
CA GLU A 198 -0.97 -28.02 -18.72
C GLU A 198 -0.70 -26.54 -18.52
N ALA A 199 -1.74 -25.73 -18.40
CA ALA A 199 -1.64 -24.30 -18.11
C ALA A 199 -0.88 -24.05 -16.79
N ARG A 200 -0.18 -22.93 -16.72
CA ARG A 200 0.59 -22.56 -15.52
C ARG A 200 0.13 -21.21 -14.97
N PHE A 201 0.01 -21.17 -13.67
CA PHE A 201 -0.26 -19.96 -12.88
C PHE A 201 0.92 -19.68 -11.96
N ASP A 202 0.95 -18.47 -11.43
CA ASP A 202 1.90 -18.10 -10.42
C ASP A 202 1.23 -17.27 -9.31
N THR A 203 1.06 -17.91 -8.16
CA THR A 203 0.45 -17.31 -6.97
C THR A 203 -0.95 -16.74 -7.29
N PRO A 204 -1.91 -17.51 -7.85
CA PRO A 204 -3.26 -17.07 -8.10
C PRO A 204 -3.95 -16.73 -6.76
N CYS A 205 -4.50 -15.50 -6.61
CA CYS A 205 -5.05 -15.02 -5.33
C CYS A 205 -6.56 -14.81 -5.33
N ALA A 206 -7.19 -14.62 -6.49
CA ALA A 206 -8.63 -14.44 -6.56
C ALA A 206 -9.23 -15.26 -7.69
N ILE A 207 -10.50 -15.64 -7.51
CA ILE A 207 -11.27 -16.40 -8.48
C ILE A 207 -12.73 -15.97 -8.39
N VAL A 208 -13.41 -15.84 -9.54
CA VAL A 208 -14.85 -15.63 -9.64
C VAL A 208 -15.45 -16.54 -10.71
N ALA A 209 -16.67 -17.02 -10.46
CA ALA A 209 -17.38 -17.90 -11.37
C ALA A 209 -18.39 -17.11 -12.22
N GLY A 210 -18.33 -17.26 -13.53
CA GLY A 210 -19.27 -16.69 -14.48
C GLY A 210 -20.56 -17.48 -14.58
N ASN A 211 -21.61 -16.80 -15.03
CA ASN A 211 -22.90 -17.44 -15.32
C ASN A 211 -22.86 -18.41 -16.52
N ASP A 212 -21.85 -18.26 -17.36
CA ASP A 212 -21.53 -19.08 -18.52
C ASP A 212 -20.71 -20.33 -18.15
N GLY A 213 -20.40 -20.53 -16.88
CA GLY A 213 -19.54 -21.61 -16.37
C GLY A 213 -18.04 -21.36 -16.51
N ALA A 214 -17.62 -20.21 -17.05
CA ALA A 214 -16.22 -19.83 -17.06
C ALA A 214 -15.76 -19.38 -15.67
N LEU A 215 -14.48 -19.55 -15.40
CA LEU A 215 -13.83 -19.00 -14.21
C LEU A 215 -12.85 -17.90 -14.63
N TYR A 216 -12.83 -16.84 -13.84
CA TYR A 216 -11.87 -15.74 -14.01
C TYR A 216 -10.94 -15.73 -12.81
N ILE A 217 -9.64 -15.70 -13.06
CA ILE A 217 -8.59 -15.91 -12.07
C ILE A 217 -7.64 -14.71 -12.09
N ALA A 218 -7.37 -14.11 -10.93
CA ALA A 218 -6.27 -13.18 -10.75
C ALA A 218 -4.97 -13.96 -10.57
N ASP A 219 -4.18 -14.03 -11.62
CA ASP A 219 -2.86 -14.67 -11.66
C ASP A 219 -1.82 -13.64 -11.21
N THR A 220 -1.75 -13.46 -9.89
CA THR A 220 -1.26 -12.24 -9.23
C THR A 220 0.21 -11.95 -9.50
N GLN A 221 1.08 -12.97 -9.41
CA GLN A 221 2.52 -12.78 -9.66
C GLN A 221 2.80 -12.53 -11.13
N ASN A 222 2.01 -13.13 -12.04
CA ASN A 222 2.11 -12.92 -13.48
C ASN A 222 1.49 -11.58 -13.94
N GLY A 223 0.83 -10.84 -13.04
CA GLY A 223 0.18 -9.57 -13.37
C GLY A 223 -0.90 -9.72 -14.44
N ALA A 224 -1.61 -10.85 -14.46
CA ALA A 224 -2.57 -11.21 -15.48
C ALA A 224 -3.93 -11.59 -14.91
N LEU A 225 -4.97 -11.39 -15.70
CA LEU A 225 -6.29 -12.01 -15.50
C LEU A 225 -6.45 -13.14 -16.49
N ARG A 226 -6.70 -14.33 -15.98
CA ARG A 226 -6.83 -15.55 -16.78
C ARG A 226 -8.30 -16.01 -16.81
N LYS A 227 -8.71 -16.58 -17.91
CA LYS A 227 -10.02 -17.18 -18.07
C LYS A 227 -9.86 -18.70 -18.30
N LEU A 228 -10.51 -19.50 -17.45
CA LEU A 228 -10.71 -20.93 -17.69
C LEU A 228 -12.12 -21.12 -18.24
N SER A 229 -12.22 -21.51 -19.48
CA SER A 229 -13.49 -21.78 -20.17
C SER A 229 -14.05 -23.14 -19.80
N PRO A 230 -15.37 -23.40 -19.99
CA PRO A 230 -16.01 -24.68 -19.68
C PRO A 230 -15.47 -25.86 -20.44
N ASP A 231 -14.90 -25.63 -21.62
CA ASP A 231 -14.23 -26.64 -22.46
C ASP A 231 -12.82 -27.01 -21.97
N GLY A 232 -12.37 -26.40 -20.87
CA GLY A 232 -11.11 -26.76 -20.24
C GLY A 232 -9.88 -26.03 -20.81
N MET A 233 -10.06 -24.88 -21.45
CA MET A 233 -8.95 -24.03 -21.93
C MET A 233 -8.71 -22.85 -21.01
N VAL A 234 -7.45 -22.60 -20.66
CA VAL A 234 -6.99 -21.40 -19.97
C VAL A 234 -6.43 -20.43 -21.01
N THR A 235 -6.89 -19.19 -20.94
CA THR A 235 -6.42 -18.09 -21.79
C THR A 235 -6.15 -16.83 -20.96
N THR A 236 -5.22 -16.01 -21.39
CA THR A 236 -4.99 -14.67 -20.79
C THR A 236 -6.06 -13.71 -21.32
N LEU A 237 -6.96 -13.28 -20.45
CA LEU A 237 -8.01 -12.31 -20.78
C LEU A 237 -7.46 -10.88 -20.84
N ALA A 238 -6.66 -10.49 -19.87
CA ALA A 238 -6.08 -9.14 -19.78
C ALA A 238 -4.73 -9.17 -19.08
N ARG A 239 -3.83 -8.32 -19.56
CA ARG A 239 -2.53 -8.02 -18.99
C ARG A 239 -2.12 -6.62 -19.39
N ALA A 240 -1.45 -5.88 -18.50
CA ALA A 240 -0.78 -4.66 -18.92
C ALA A 240 0.55 -4.99 -19.61
N PRO A 241 1.05 -4.13 -20.52
CA PRO A 241 2.38 -4.29 -21.11
C PRO A 241 3.45 -4.41 -20.01
N LEU A 242 4.31 -5.43 -20.12
CA LEU A 242 5.33 -5.73 -19.11
C LEU A 242 6.49 -4.70 -19.09
N ASP A 243 6.71 -4.06 -20.22
CA ASP A 243 7.72 -3.03 -20.46
C ASP A 243 7.25 -1.61 -20.15
N ALA A 244 5.98 -1.43 -19.78
CA ALA A 244 5.48 -0.12 -19.37
C ALA A 244 6.09 0.31 -18.05
N GLU A 245 6.55 1.56 -17.98
CA GLU A 245 7.13 2.16 -16.77
C GLU A 245 6.11 2.18 -15.61
N ASP A 246 4.84 2.51 -15.90
CA ASP A 246 3.71 2.44 -14.96
C ASP A 246 2.56 1.61 -15.55
N PRO A 247 2.65 0.26 -15.55
CA PRO A 247 1.58 -0.57 -16.10
C PRO A 247 0.30 -0.38 -15.30
N LEU A 248 -0.86 -0.32 -16.01
CA LEU A 248 -2.17 -0.18 -15.37
C LEU A 248 -2.46 -1.28 -14.35
N MET A 249 -2.01 -2.50 -14.60
CA MET A 249 -2.17 -3.67 -13.74
C MET A 249 -0.81 -4.34 -13.52
N ARG A 250 -0.48 -4.66 -12.27
CA ARG A 250 0.78 -5.31 -11.94
C ARG A 250 0.61 -6.51 -11.00
N ARG A 251 -0.28 -6.40 -10.01
CA ARG A 251 -0.56 -7.45 -9.00
C ARG A 251 -2.05 -7.49 -8.67
N PRO A 252 -2.90 -8.00 -9.57
CA PRO A 252 -4.33 -8.18 -9.28
C PRO A 252 -4.49 -9.18 -8.14
N VAL A 253 -5.27 -8.84 -7.10
CA VAL A 253 -5.42 -9.66 -5.89
C VAL A 253 -6.87 -9.90 -5.51
N SER A 254 -7.82 -9.19 -6.11
CA SER A 254 -9.25 -9.33 -5.86
C SER A 254 -10.04 -9.13 -7.15
N LEU A 255 -11.18 -9.80 -7.26
CA LEU A 255 -12.04 -9.79 -8.44
C LEU A 255 -13.51 -9.68 -8.05
N ALA A 256 -14.30 -8.97 -8.89
CA ALA A 256 -15.74 -9.06 -8.92
C ALA A 256 -16.21 -9.08 -10.38
N LEU A 257 -17.30 -9.80 -10.67
CA LEU A 257 -17.83 -10.01 -12.00
C LEU A 257 -19.25 -9.47 -12.11
N THR A 258 -19.53 -8.70 -13.16
CA THR A 258 -20.89 -8.25 -13.49
C THR A 258 -21.68 -9.33 -14.22
N HIS A 259 -23.00 -9.16 -14.31
CA HIS A 259 -23.89 -10.09 -15.02
C HIS A 259 -23.63 -10.12 -16.53
N ASP A 260 -23.10 -9.04 -17.10
CA ASP A 260 -22.77 -8.86 -18.53
C ASP A 260 -21.28 -9.07 -18.84
N GLY A 261 -20.53 -9.65 -17.88
CA GLY A 261 -19.18 -10.18 -18.11
C GLY A 261 -18.04 -9.18 -17.93
N TYR A 262 -18.29 -7.97 -17.42
CA TYR A 262 -17.21 -7.07 -17.01
C TYR A 262 -16.61 -7.53 -15.69
N LEU A 263 -15.28 -7.41 -15.57
CA LEU A 263 -14.55 -7.67 -14.33
C LEU A 263 -14.11 -6.37 -13.69
N TYR A 264 -14.13 -6.36 -12.37
CA TYR A 264 -13.42 -5.39 -11.55
C TYR A 264 -12.28 -6.09 -10.83
N ALA A 265 -11.08 -5.51 -10.89
CA ALA A 265 -9.89 -6.07 -10.26
C ALA A 265 -9.23 -5.03 -9.34
N GLY A 266 -8.86 -5.45 -8.13
CA GLY A 266 -8.03 -4.67 -7.23
C GLY A 266 -6.56 -4.96 -7.48
N ASP A 267 -5.79 -3.95 -7.87
CA ASP A 267 -4.33 -4.05 -8.03
C ASP A 267 -3.62 -3.57 -6.77
N MET A 268 -3.05 -4.50 -6.03
CA MET A 268 -2.35 -4.21 -4.78
C MET A 268 -1.02 -3.48 -4.97
N ALA A 269 -0.38 -3.57 -6.12
CA ALA A 269 0.91 -2.94 -6.36
C ALA A 269 0.78 -1.42 -6.54
N ARG A 270 -0.35 -0.96 -7.09
CA ARG A 270 -0.61 0.44 -7.39
C ARG A 270 -1.78 1.03 -6.60
N GLY A 271 -2.46 0.23 -5.78
CA GLY A 271 -3.62 0.68 -5.00
C GLY A 271 -4.79 1.14 -5.88
N ARG A 272 -5.03 0.46 -6.99
CA ARG A 272 -6.02 0.82 -8.01
C ARG A 272 -7.18 -0.16 -8.05
N ILE A 273 -8.35 0.32 -8.44
CA ILE A 273 -9.44 -0.50 -8.93
C ILE A 273 -9.48 -0.36 -10.44
N LEU A 274 -9.43 -1.49 -11.12
CA LEU A 274 -9.44 -1.61 -12.57
C LEU A 274 -10.76 -2.21 -13.02
N GLN A 275 -11.19 -1.85 -14.22
CA GLN A 275 -12.31 -2.45 -14.93
C GLN A 275 -11.80 -3.11 -16.21
N VAL A 276 -12.30 -4.31 -16.51
CA VAL A 276 -11.91 -5.09 -17.68
C VAL A 276 -13.17 -5.50 -18.42
N SER A 277 -13.22 -5.19 -19.72
CA SER A 277 -14.33 -5.60 -20.58
C SER A 277 -14.31 -7.11 -20.85
N PRO A 278 -15.41 -7.72 -21.31
CA PRO A 278 -15.43 -9.13 -21.71
C PRO A 278 -14.43 -9.48 -22.83
N ARG A 279 -13.91 -8.47 -23.53
CA ARG A 279 -12.89 -8.62 -24.59
C ARG A 279 -11.47 -8.39 -24.09
N GLY A 280 -11.28 -8.11 -22.78
CA GLY A 280 -9.97 -7.86 -22.18
C GLY A 280 -9.49 -6.42 -22.23
N GLU A 281 -10.32 -5.44 -22.66
CA GLU A 281 -9.95 -4.04 -22.61
C GLU A 281 -9.86 -3.57 -21.17
N LEU A 282 -8.71 -3.00 -20.78
CA LEU A 282 -8.37 -2.61 -19.41
C LEU A 282 -8.52 -1.09 -19.22
N ARG A 283 -9.25 -0.67 -18.19
CA ARG A 283 -9.41 0.72 -17.77
C ARG A 283 -9.23 0.86 -16.27
N GLY A 284 -8.60 1.93 -15.84
CA GLY A 284 -8.56 2.28 -14.43
C GLY A 284 -9.80 3.05 -14.01
N LEU A 285 -10.35 2.72 -12.84
CA LEU A 285 -11.44 3.48 -12.20
C LEU A 285 -10.91 4.41 -11.12
N THR A 286 -9.90 3.99 -10.36
CA THR A 286 -9.32 4.77 -9.27
C THR A 286 -7.80 4.78 -9.36
N GLY A 287 -7.13 5.75 -8.70
CA GLY A 287 -5.68 5.79 -8.60
C GLY A 287 -4.96 6.11 -9.92
N ILE A 288 -5.60 6.81 -10.85
CA ILE A 288 -5.05 7.17 -12.16
C ILE A 288 -4.81 8.69 -12.19
N GLY A 289 -3.62 9.10 -12.62
CA GLY A 289 -3.22 10.50 -12.84
C GLY A 289 -2.14 10.98 -11.90
N VAL A 290 -1.36 11.94 -12.37
CA VAL A 290 -0.23 12.57 -11.66
C VAL A 290 -0.63 13.87 -10.97
N ASP A 291 -1.74 14.50 -11.35
CA ASP A 291 -2.23 15.75 -10.73
C ASP A 291 -3.22 15.45 -9.62
N PHE A 292 -2.72 15.51 -8.39
CA PHE A 292 -3.48 15.24 -7.18
C PHE A 292 -4.07 16.53 -6.62
N GLN A 293 -5.39 16.75 -6.84
CA GLN A 293 -6.14 17.68 -6.01
C GLN A 293 -7.03 16.89 -5.05
N VAL A 294 -7.04 17.28 -3.77
CA VAL A 294 -7.96 16.71 -2.77
C VAL A 294 -9.39 16.86 -3.27
N GLY A 295 -10.08 15.73 -3.48
CA GLY A 295 -11.43 15.69 -4.07
C GLY A 295 -11.50 15.17 -5.50
N ASP A 296 -10.38 14.90 -6.17
CA ASP A 296 -10.37 14.21 -7.47
C ASP A 296 -10.56 12.70 -7.26
N GLU A 297 -11.61 12.15 -7.85
CA GLU A 297 -12.00 10.74 -7.73
C GLU A 297 -10.97 9.78 -8.32
N LYS A 298 -10.31 10.23 -9.40
CA LYS A 298 -9.21 9.46 -10.02
C LYS A 298 -8.01 9.35 -9.11
N ALA A 299 -7.91 10.27 -8.15
CA ALA A 299 -6.88 10.32 -7.13
C ALA A 299 -7.17 9.44 -5.91
N ALA A 300 -8.39 8.92 -5.74
CA ALA A 300 -8.71 8.02 -4.64
C ALA A 300 -7.92 6.73 -4.77
N ARG A 301 -6.81 6.65 -4.03
CA ARG A 301 -5.96 5.45 -3.98
C ARG A 301 -6.33 4.59 -2.79
N PHE A 302 -6.35 3.30 -3.03
CA PHE A 302 -6.31 2.28 -1.99
C PHE A 302 -4.85 1.99 -1.66
N VAL A 303 -4.58 1.45 -0.47
CA VAL A 303 -3.23 0.94 -0.18
C VAL A 303 -3.12 -0.52 -0.58
N ARG A 304 -4.15 -1.31 -0.22
CA ARG A 304 -4.26 -2.71 -0.63
C ARG A 304 -5.73 -3.10 -0.81
N PRO A 305 -6.27 -2.99 -2.04
CA PRO A 305 -7.64 -3.41 -2.36
C PRO A 305 -7.73 -4.94 -2.40
N ALA A 306 -7.90 -5.55 -1.22
CA ALA A 306 -7.72 -6.99 -1.02
C ALA A 306 -8.98 -7.81 -1.34
N GLY A 307 -10.16 -7.24 -1.22
CA GLY A 307 -11.43 -7.86 -1.56
C GLY A 307 -12.36 -6.88 -2.25
N ILE A 308 -13.13 -7.35 -3.23
CA ILE A 308 -14.14 -6.57 -3.96
C ILE A 308 -15.45 -7.34 -3.98
N ALA A 309 -16.56 -6.67 -3.68
CA ALA A 309 -17.91 -7.18 -3.88
C ALA A 309 -18.75 -6.17 -4.67
N LEU A 310 -19.58 -6.65 -5.59
CA LEU A 310 -20.48 -5.83 -6.40
C LEU A 310 -21.87 -5.79 -5.75
N GLY A 311 -22.31 -4.58 -5.38
CA GLY A 311 -23.65 -4.32 -4.87
C GLY A 311 -24.72 -4.37 -5.96
N ARG A 312 -25.98 -4.58 -5.58
CA ARG A 312 -27.11 -4.56 -6.52
C ARG A 312 -27.37 -3.18 -7.12
N ASP A 313 -26.88 -2.14 -6.45
CA ASP A 313 -26.89 -0.73 -6.92
C ASP A 313 -25.77 -0.44 -7.93
N GLY A 314 -24.97 -1.43 -8.31
CA GLY A 314 -23.83 -1.29 -9.19
C GLY A 314 -22.58 -0.68 -8.54
N ALA A 315 -22.63 -0.33 -7.26
CA ALA A 315 -21.47 0.15 -6.52
C ALA A 315 -20.54 -1.02 -6.17
N LEU A 316 -19.24 -0.72 -6.09
CA LEU A 316 -18.26 -1.66 -5.58
C LEU A 316 -17.99 -1.40 -4.11
N TYR A 317 -17.93 -2.45 -3.34
CA TYR A 317 -17.43 -2.41 -1.97
C TYR A 317 -16.05 -3.04 -1.97
N VAL A 318 -15.10 -2.37 -1.33
CA VAL A 318 -13.68 -2.73 -1.41
C VAL A 318 -13.08 -2.71 -0.01
N THR A 319 -12.43 -3.79 0.40
CA THR A 319 -11.59 -3.77 1.60
C THR A 319 -10.26 -3.13 1.28
N ASP A 320 -9.89 -2.08 1.99
CA ASP A 320 -8.53 -1.53 2.01
C ASP A 320 -7.81 -2.08 3.23
N ALA A 321 -7.12 -3.19 3.05
CA ALA A 321 -6.63 -4.00 4.15
C ALA A 321 -5.61 -3.26 5.04
N VAL A 322 -4.74 -2.43 4.47
CA VAL A 322 -3.75 -1.67 5.24
C VAL A 322 -4.39 -0.47 5.96
N ARG A 323 -5.37 0.20 5.33
CA ARG A 323 -6.15 1.27 5.98
C ARG A 323 -7.19 0.75 6.97
N ARG A 324 -7.35 -0.58 7.07
CA ARG A 324 -8.30 -1.24 7.98
C ARG A 324 -9.73 -0.73 7.79
N ALA A 325 -10.14 -0.62 6.54
CA ALA A 325 -11.42 -0.02 6.17
C ALA A 325 -12.13 -0.82 5.06
N VAL A 326 -13.46 -0.68 5.03
CA VAL A 326 -14.30 -1.03 3.89
C VAL A 326 -14.77 0.26 3.24
N ARG A 327 -14.52 0.39 1.94
CA ARG A 327 -14.83 1.58 1.16
C ARG A 327 -15.83 1.26 0.06
N LYS A 328 -16.69 2.22 -0.30
CA LYS A 328 -17.64 2.14 -1.39
C LYS A 328 -17.15 2.98 -2.56
N VAL A 329 -17.08 2.39 -3.74
CA VAL A 329 -16.82 3.06 -5.03
C VAL A 329 -18.13 3.09 -5.78
N ALA A 330 -18.70 4.27 -5.99
CA ALA A 330 -19.99 4.46 -6.63
C ALA A 330 -19.89 5.42 -7.82
N ARG A 331 -20.87 5.39 -8.73
CA ARG A 331 -20.97 6.36 -9.83
C ARG A 331 -21.16 7.76 -9.27
N ARG A 332 -20.46 8.71 -9.87
CA ARG A 332 -20.65 10.12 -9.57
C ARG A 332 -21.85 10.66 -10.36
N GLU A 333 -22.85 11.10 -9.64
CA GLU A 333 -24.00 11.83 -10.17
C GLU A 333 -23.93 13.28 -9.65
N GLY A 334 -23.62 14.26 -10.53
CA GLY A 334 -23.60 15.68 -10.18
C GLY A 334 -22.27 16.26 -9.72
N ALA A 335 -22.25 17.55 -9.30
CA ALA A 335 -21.07 18.41 -9.27
C ALA A 335 -20.28 18.46 -7.94
N ALA A 336 -20.65 17.77 -6.88
CA ALA A 336 -19.92 17.85 -5.60
C ALA A 336 -19.49 16.47 -5.11
N ALA A 337 -18.18 16.24 -5.02
CA ALA A 337 -17.63 15.11 -4.28
C ALA A 337 -17.65 15.40 -2.78
N PRO A 338 -18.06 14.45 -1.91
CA PRO A 338 -17.82 14.56 -0.48
C PRO A 338 -16.31 14.63 -0.24
N GLN A 339 -15.88 15.52 0.64
CA GLN A 339 -14.48 15.58 1.08
C GLN A 339 -14.11 14.23 1.71
N LEU A 340 -13.04 13.61 1.20
CA LEU A 340 -12.40 12.50 1.88
C LEU A 340 -11.93 13.03 3.24
N GLU A 341 -12.47 12.52 4.32
CA GLU A 341 -11.92 12.75 5.65
C GLU A 341 -10.49 12.19 5.67
N ASP A 342 -9.52 13.09 5.68
CA ASP A 342 -8.14 12.74 5.88
C ASP A 342 -7.98 12.37 7.36
N ALA A 343 -7.81 11.09 7.63
CA ALA A 343 -7.52 10.60 8.97
C ALA A 343 -6.07 10.95 9.34
N GLY A 344 -5.79 12.24 9.41
CA GLY A 344 -4.49 12.81 9.76
C GLY A 344 -4.35 13.07 11.25
N ALA A 345 -4.45 12.05 12.10
CA ALA A 345 -3.95 12.19 13.46
C ALA A 345 -2.43 12.14 13.42
N GLY A 346 -1.78 13.22 13.86
CA GLY A 346 -0.34 13.25 14.08
C GLY A 346 0.06 12.09 15.00
N HIS A 347 1.00 11.25 14.56
CA HIS A 347 1.44 10.13 15.37
C HIS A 347 2.37 10.65 16.48
N ALA A 348 1.98 10.38 17.73
CA ALA A 348 2.81 10.67 18.89
C ALA A 348 4.11 9.83 18.83
N LYS A 349 5.21 10.40 19.36
CA LYS A 349 6.45 9.63 19.56
C LYS A 349 6.14 8.35 20.34
N VAL A 350 6.63 7.21 19.83
CA VAL A 350 6.53 5.93 20.53
C VAL A 350 7.44 5.98 21.75
N ALA A 351 6.92 5.62 22.93
CA ALA A 351 7.72 5.58 24.14
C ALA A 351 8.55 4.29 24.24
N GLY A 352 9.72 4.35 24.89
CA GLY A 352 10.57 3.19 25.17
C GLY A 352 11.81 3.12 24.30
N SER A 353 12.32 1.89 24.05
CA SER A 353 13.49 1.59 23.22
C SER A 353 13.07 0.69 22.07
N PHE A 354 13.50 1.00 20.86
CA PHE A 354 13.15 0.28 19.65
C PHE A 354 14.39 -0.37 19.01
N PRO A 355 14.33 -1.65 18.60
CA PRO A 355 15.49 -2.35 18.07
C PRO A 355 15.78 -1.98 16.62
N TRP A 356 17.06 -2.08 16.23
CA TRP A 356 17.50 -1.85 14.85
C TRP A 356 17.18 -3.03 13.91
N PRO A 357 17.08 -2.82 12.60
CA PRO A 357 16.82 -3.87 11.61
C PRO A 357 18.03 -4.76 11.30
N VAL A 358 19.18 -4.49 11.92
CA VAL A 358 20.43 -5.25 11.78
C VAL A 358 21.02 -5.55 13.16
N ARG A 359 21.94 -6.50 13.24
CA ARG A 359 22.58 -6.87 14.51
C ARG A 359 23.83 -6.01 14.78
N PRO A 360 24.15 -5.73 16.05
CA PRO A 360 23.36 -6.00 17.26
C PRO A 360 22.17 -5.01 17.37
N GLN A 361 20.96 -5.53 17.57
CA GLN A 361 19.72 -4.70 17.56
C GLN A 361 19.66 -3.65 18.68
N GLN A 362 20.45 -3.82 19.73
CA GLN A 362 20.46 -2.98 20.93
C GLN A 362 21.71 -2.08 21.01
N ALA A 363 22.41 -1.87 19.90
CA ALA A 363 23.55 -0.97 19.81
C ALA A 363 23.29 0.14 18.79
N TRP A 364 24.08 1.19 18.82
CA TRP A 364 24.02 2.27 17.84
C TRP A 364 24.39 1.78 16.43
N HIS A 365 23.68 2.31 15.43
CA HIS A 365 23.99 2.13 14.02
C HIS A 365 23.99 3.49 13.29
N GLU A 366 24.87 3.63 12.29
CA GLU A 366 24.93 4.84 11.46
C GLU A 366 23.66 4.95 10.60
N VAL A 367 22.98 6.11 10.68
CA VAL A 367 21.88 6.48 9.80
C VAL A 367 22.47 7.14 8.55
N VAL A 368 22.18 6.59 7.37
CA VAL A 368 22.77 7.05 6.11
C VAL A 368 21.76 7.68 5.16
N GLY A 369 20.48 7.75 5.55
CA GLY A 369 19.41 8.45 4.86
C GLY A 369 18.15 8.52 5.71
N THR A 370 17.45 9.65 5.65
CA THR A 370 16.22 9.92 6.41
C THR A 370 15.02 10.15 5.49
N VAL A 371 13.80 10.02 6.07
CA VAL A 371 12.55 10.23 5.32
C VAL A 371 12.44 11.67 4.85
N GLY A 372 12.03 11.83 3.59
CA GLY A 372 11.82 13.14 2.96
C GLY A 372 13.00 13.65 2.15
N GLU A 373 14.16 13.01 2.21
CA GLU A 373 15.29 13.37 1.36
C GLU A 373 14.97 13.20 -0.13
N VAL A 374 15.52 14.06 -0.96
CA VAL A 374 15.39 13.96 -2.42
C VAL A 374 16.28 12.84 -2.95
N ARG A 375 15.73 12.00 -3.83
CA ARG A 375 16.44 10.92 -4.53
C ARG A 375 16.28 11.05 -6.03
N GLY A 376 17.36 10.81 -6.77
CA GLY A 376 17.38 10.71 -8.21
C GLY A 376 17.11 9.31 -8.75
N ASN A 377 17.07 9.19 -10.06
CA ASN A 377 16.95 7.92 -10.79
C ASN A 377 18.19 7.60 -11.62
N TYR A 378 18.15 6.45 -12.31
CA TYR A 378 19.23 6.01 -13.19
C TYR A 378 19.32 6.80 -14.51
N ASP A 379 18.24 7.51 -14.89
CA ASP A 379 18.16 8.28 -16.14
C ASP A 379 18.70 9.70 -16.01
N GLY A 380 19.15 10.10 -14.81
CA GLY A 380 19.78 11.39 -14.55
C GLY A 380 18.85 12.43 -13.89
N GLU A 381 17.57 12.14 -13.69
CA GLU A 381 16.68 13.03 -12.92
C GLU A 381 17.06 12.99 -11.44
N SER A 382 17.46 14.13 -10.90
CA SER A 382 17.92 14.25 -9.52
C SER A 382 16.78 14.42 -8.50
N ARG A 383 15.59 14.83 -8.94
CA ARG A 383 14.37 15.01 -8.12
C ARG A 383 13.28 14.03 -8.54
N HIS A 384 13.61 12.72 -8.49
CA HIS A 384 12.70 11.68 -8.98
C HIS A 384 11.65 11.29 -7.94
N HIS A 385 12.05 11.14 -6.66
CA HIS A 385 11.14 10.75 -5.58
C HIS A 385 11.68 11.16 -4.21
N PHE A 386 10.80 11.14 -3.19
CA PHE A 386 11.24 11.23 -1.81
C PHE A 386 11.84 9.91 -1.33
N HIS A 387 12.90 9.98 -0.55
CA HIS A 387 13.34 8.88 0.29
C HIS A 387 12.24 8.55 1.32
N ASN A 388 11.70 7.35 1.25
CA ASN A 388 10.47 6.99 1.98
C ASN A 388 10.72 6.10 3.21
N GLY A 389 11.97 5.95 3.65
CA GLY A 389 12.34 5.14 4.80
C GLY A 389 13.58 5.66 5.52
N LEU A 390 14.08 4.86 6.42
CA LEU A 390 15.31 5.07 7.17
C LEU A 390 16.39 4.13 6.64
N ASP A 391 17.49 4.67 6.14
CA ASP A 391 18.65 3.88 5.71
C ASP A 391 19.58 3.66 6.89
N VAL A 392 19.77 2.40 7.26
CA VAL A 392 20.65 1.96 8.34
C VAL A 392 21.86 1.26 7.75
N GLN A 393 23.07 1.80 7.99
CA GLN A 393 24.32 1.27 7.47
C GLN A 393 24.57 -0.14 7.99
N ALA A 394 24.97 -1.05 7.10
CA ALA A 394 25.33 -2.41 7.45
C ALA A 394 26.28 -3.02 6.40
N ALA A 395 27.10 -3.99 6.78
CA ALA A 395 27.97 -4.66 5.83
C ALA A 395 27.19 -5.64 4.93
N MET A 396 27.65 -5.81 3.69
CA MET A 396 27.10 -6.82 2.79
C MET A 396 27.17 -8.22 3.46
N GLY A 397 26.03 -8.91 3.48
CA GLY A 397 25.91 -10.24 4.10
C GLY A 397 25.53 -10.22 5.57
N GLU A 398 25.50 -9.07 6.21
CA GLU A 398 25.00 -8.93 7.58
C GLU A 398 23.52 -9.32 7.67
N THR A 399 23.13 -9.94 8.79
CA THR A 399 21.75 -10.44 8.93
C THR A 399 20.77 -9.30 9.17
N VAL A 400 19.77 -9.20 8.29
CA VAL A 400 18.60 -8.35 8.48
C VAL A 400 17.61 -9.08 9.39
N VAL A 401 17.11 -8.40 10.41
CA VAL A 401 16.22 -8.97 11.42
C VAL A 401 14.94 -8.13 11.60
N ALA A 402 13.86 -8.80 12.00
CA ALA A 402 12.60 -8.13 12.29
C ALA A 402 12.75 -7.18 13.50
N VAL A 403 12.26 -5.95 13.35
CA VAL A 403 12.30 -4.93 14.43
C VAL A 403 11.12 -5.06 15.40
N ALA A 404 10.08 -5.79 15.03
CA ALA A 404 8.89 -6.02 15.83
C ALA A 404 8.32 -7.42 15.57
N ALA A 405 7.44 -7.88 16.45
CA ALA A 405 6.63 -9.05 16.17
C ALA A 405 5.54 -8.70 15.18
N GLU A 406 5.53 -9.34 14.01
CA GLU A 406 4.61 -9.06 12.92
C GLU A 406 4.11 -10.33 12.21
N LYS A 407 2.98 -10.21 11.54
CA LYS A 407 2.37 -11.24 10.72
C LYS A 407 2.33 -10.78 9.27
N VAL A 408 2.69 -11.65 8.34
CA VAL A 408 2.62 -11.37 6.91
C VAL A 408 1.16 -11.24 6.49
N SER A 409 0.75 -10.06 6.05
CA SER A 409 -0.63 -9.76 5.66
C SER A 409 -0.85 -9.81 4.14
N SER A 410 0.21 -9.72 3.32
CA SER A 410 0.15 -9.83 1.88
C SER A 410 0.34 -11.27 1.38
N PRO A 411 -0.38 -11.74 0.34
CA PRO A 411 -0.07 -13.02 -0.31
C PRO A 411 1.24 -13.00 -1.11
N LEU A 412 1.74 -11.80 -1.45
CA LEU A 412 3.02 -11.57 -2.13
C LEU A 412 3.81 -10.49 -1.37
N PRO A 413 4.40 -10.84 -0.21
CA PRO A 413 5.03 -9.86 0.65
C PRO A 413 6.42 -9.43 0.20
N ASN A 414 7.08 -10.19 -0.69
CA ASN A 414 8.44 -9.93 -1.15
C ASN A 414 8.51 -9.65 -2.65
N TRP A 415 9.57 -8.96 -3.07
CA TRP A 415 9.77 -8.51 -4.45
C TRP A 415 11.26 -8.39 -4.79
N GLY A 416 11.55 -8.18 -6.09
CA GLY A 416 12.87 -7.76 -6.59
C GLY A 416 13.98 -8.80 -6.43
N TYR A 417 13.66 -10.10 -6.45
CA TYR A 417 14.61 -11.19 -6.28
C TYR A 417 15.91 -10.99 -7.08
N GLY A 418 17.05 -11.07 -6.40
CA GLY A 418 18.39 -10.90 -6.98
C GLY A 418 18.78 -9.46 -7.32
N GLY A 419 17.85 -8.51 -7.25
CA GLY A 419 18.09 -7.09 -7.52
C GLY A 419 18.55 -6.30 -6.29
N VAL A 420 19.02 -5.06 -6.53
CA VAL A 420 19.40 -4.14 -5.44
C VAL A 420 18.20 -3.69 -4.61
N GLY A 421 17.02 -3.60 -5.22
CA GLY A 421 15.75 -3.26 -4.55
C GLY A 421 15.00 -4.45 -3.98
N GLU A 422 15.64 -5.62 -3.83
CA GLU A 422 14.98 -6.78 -3.22
C GLU A 422 14.55 -6.48 -1.79
N GLY A 423 13.28 -6.83 -1.47
CA GLY A 423 12.72 -6.52 -0.17
C GLY A 423 11.59 -7.43 0.28
N LEU A 424 11.21 -7.25 1.55
CA LEU A 424 10.14 -7.98 2.24
C LEU A 424 9.29 -6.99 3.04
N SER A 425 7.96 -7.08 2.90
CA SER A 425 7.00 -6.37 3.73
C SER A 425 6.30 -7.34 4.67
N LEU A 426 6.33 -7.06 5.95
CA LEU A 426 5.55 -7.78 6.94
C LEU A 426 4.14 -7.16 7.04
N ASP A 427 3.81 -6.44 8.09
CA ASP A 427 2.55 -5.67 8.18
C ASP A 427 2.87 -4.16 8.15
N LYS A 428 3.51 -3.66 9.19
CA LYS A 428 3.81 -2.24 9.36
C LYS A 428 5.18 -1.85 8.81
N PHE A 429 6.09 -2.82 8.72
CA PHE A 429 7.46 -2.59 8.28
C PHE A 429 7.79 -3.28 6.96
N SER A 430 8.55 -2.55 6.12
CA SER A 430 9.18 -3.14 4.94
C SER A 430 10.69 -2.97 5.02
N TYR A 431 11.42 -4.02 4.62
CA TYR A 431 12.87 -4.10 4.65
C TYR A 431 13.35 -4.25 3.22
N ILE A 432 14.19 -3.32 2.75
CA ILE A 432 14.68 -3.28 1.37
C ILE A 432 16.21 -3.31 1.37
N HIS A 433 16.80 -3.57 0.22
CA HIS A 433 18.24 -3.74 0.00
C HIS A 433 18.81 -4.99 0.68
N MET A 434 18.00 -6.06 0.66
CA MET A 434 18.38 -7.34 1.27
C MET A 434 18.20 -8.51 0.31
N ARG A 435 18.76 -9.66 0.66
CA ARG A 435 18.52 -10.97 0.05
C ARG A 435 17.50 -11.69 0.91
N VAL A 436 16.25 -11.66 0.52
CA VAL A 436 15.13 -12.16 1.33
C VAL A 436 15.28 -13.66 1.63
N GLY A 437 15.16 -14.04 2.91
CA GLY A 437 15.12 -15.42 3.39
C GLY A 437 16.41 -16.21 3.23
N ARG A 438 17.49 -15.61 2.74
CA ARG A 438 18.75 -16.32 2.44
C ARG A 438 20.00 -15.52 2.80
N ASN A 439 21.07 -16.23 2.99
CA ASN A 439 22.39 -15.66 3.19
C ASN A 439 23.11 -15.36 1.86
N VAL A 440 24.34 -14.87 1.91
CA VAL A 440 25.15 -14.52 0.72
C VAL A 440 25.47 -15.72 -0.19
N LYS A 441 25.34 -16.95 0.31
CA LYS A 441 25.56 -18.19 -0.45
C LYS A 441 24.25 -18.79 -0.98
N ASP A 442 23.15 -18.03 -0.96
CA ASP A 442 21.81 -18.46 -1.29
C ASP A 442 21.23 -19.62 -0.43
N ALA A 443 21.85 -19.93 0.69
CA ALA A 443 21.32 -20.91 1.63
C ALA A 443 20.14 -20.28 2.41
N PRO A 444 19.02 -21.02 2.58
CA PRO A 444 17.87 -20.53 3.32
C PRO A 444 18.20 -20.30 4.80
N LEU A 445 17.68 -19.22 5.37
CA LEU A 445 17.80 -18.92 6.80
C LEU A 445 16.78 -19.69 7.64
N ASP A 446 15.60 -19.94 7.06
CA ASP A 446 14.50 -20.67 7.69
C ASP A 446 13.60 -21.25 6.57
N SER A 447 13.74 -22.54 6.31
CA SER A 447 12.99 -23.22 5.24
C SER A 447 11.49 -23.37 5.55
N ALA A 448 11.06 -23.20 6.79
CA ALA A 448 9.63 -23.26 7.14
C ALA A 448 8.89 -21.98 6.73
N ARG A 449 9.56 -20.83 6.79
CA ARG A 449 8.99 -19.51 6.45
C ARG A 449 9.36 -19.04 5.05
N PHE A 450 10.52 -19.46 4.51
CA PHE A 450 11.04 -19.06 3.21
C PHE A 450 11.16 -20.26 2.27
N ALA A 451 10.18 -20.44 1.38
CA ALA A 451 10.24 -21.49 0.36
C ALA A 451 11.12 -21.03 -0.81
N MET A 452 12.20 -21.77 -1.06
CA MET A 452 13.11 -21.55 -2.18
C MET A 452 12.54 -22.21 -3.42
N LEU A 453 12.25 -21.43 -4.46
CA LEU A 453 11.68 -21.93 -5.71
C LEU A 453 12.73 -21.86 -6.81
N ALA A 454 12.99 -23.01 -7.43
CA ALA A 454 13.90 -23.15 -8.55
C ALA A 454 13.15 -23.04 -9.90
N ASP A 455 13.86 -22.61 -10.93
CA ASP A 455 13.43 -22.70 -12.31
C ASP A 455 13.57 -24.13 -12.85
N GLU A 456 13.24 -24.33 -14.12
CA GLU A 456 13.31 -25.63 -14.81
C GLU A 456 14.74 -26.19 -14.89
N ALA A 457 15.77 -25.32 -14.79
CA ALA A 457 17.18 -25.72 -14.77
C ALA A 457 17.67 -26.03 -13.33
N GLY A 458 16.79 -25.97 -12.34
CA GLY A 458 17.14 -26.19 -10.92
C GLY A 458 17.84 -25.02 -10.25
N LYS A 459 17.97 -23.87 -10.92
CA LYS A 459 18.54 -22.65 -10.35
C LYS A 459 17.50 -21.92 -9.52
N LEU A 460 17.89 -21.43 -8.34
CA LEU A 460 17.03 -20.60 -7.51
C LEU A 460 16.56 -19.37 -8.27
N ALA A 461 15.24 -19.28 -8.50
CA ALA A 461 14.60 -18.22 -9.27
C ALA A 461 13.90 -17.19 -8.39
N ARG A 462 13.42 -17.60 -7.21
CA ARG A 462 12.76 -16.68 -6.25
C ARG A 462 12.60 -17.32 -4.87
N VAL A 463 12.22 -16.49 -3.93
CA VAL A 463 11.81 -16.88 -2.58
C VAL A 463 10.32 -16.59 -2.43
N ARG A 464 9.59 -17.47 -1.77
CA ARG A 464 8.17 -17.28 -1.45
C ARG A 464 7.97 -17.26 0.05
N VAL A 465 7.24 -16.26 0.54
CA VAL A 465 6.81 -16.14 1.94
C VAL A 465 5.28 -16.16 1.96
N ARG A 466 4.70 -17.00 2.82
CA ARG A 466 3.24 -17.17 2.83
C ARG A 466 2.55 -16.07 3.63
N ARG A 467 1.35 -15.69 3.18
CA ARG A 467 0.40 -14.92 3.99
C ARG A 467 0.12 -15.65 5.30
N GLY A 468 0.16 -14.95 6.42
CA GLY A 468 -0.02 -15.52 7.75
C GLY A 468 1.26 -15.97 8.45
N ALA A 469 2.41 -16.01 7.76
CA ALA A 469 3.69 -16.29 8.41
C ALA A 469 3.98 -15.26 9.50
N ARG A 470 4.48 -15.72 10.66
CA ARG A 470 4.81 -14.88 11.81
C ARG A 470 6.31 -14.76 12.00
N PHE A 471 6.73 -13.55 12.35
CA PHE A 471 8.08 -13.21 12.72
C PHE A 471 8.06 -12.52 14.09
N ALA A 472 8.91 -12.97 15.00
CA ALA A 472 9.18 -12.28 16.25
C ALA A 472 10.26 -11.21 16.05
N ALA A 473 10.33 -10.23 16.95
CA ALA A 473 11.45 -9.29 16.96
C ALA A 473 12.78 -10.08 17.09
N GLY A 474 13.76 -9.76 16.24
CA GLY A 474 15.06 -10.47 16.18
C GLY A 474 15.11 -11.67 15.23
N ASP A 475 13.98 -12.12 14.71
CA ASP A 475 13.96 -13.20 13.71
C ASP A 475 14.69 -12.78 12.43
N PRO A 476 15.50 -13.68 11.83
CA PRO A 476 16.21 -13.38 10.60
C PRO A 476 15.23 -13.29 9.41
N LEU A 477 15.35 -12.21 8.64
CA LEU A 477 14.55 -11.94 7.44
C LEU A 477 15.34 -12.13 6.16
N GLY A 478 16.67 -12.01 6.22
CA GLY A 478 17.56 -12.09 5.07
C GLY A 478 18.96 -11.61 5.38
N SER A 479 19.69 -11.23 4.35
CA SER A 479 21.03 -10.63 4.49
C SER A 479 21.17 -9.40 3.62
N VAL A 480 21.92 -8.40 4.08
CA VAL A 480 22.19 -7.15 3.38
C VAL A 480 22.81 -7.42 2.01
N ASN A 481 22.31 -6.78 0.96
CA ASN A 481 22.84 -6.92 -0.39
C ASN A 481 23.98 -5.90 -0.67
N ARG A 482 24.35 -5.70 -1.93
CA ARG A 482 25.43 -4.80 -2.37
C ARG A 482 25.17 -3.31 -2.17
N MET A 483 24.04 -2.91 -1.58
CA MET A 483 23.73 -1.52 -1.22
C MET A 483 24.35 -1.11 0.10
N PHE A 484 24.87 -2.07 0.91
CA PHE A 484 25.56 -1.82 2.18
C PHE A 484 24.73 -1.07 3.21
N HIS A 485 23.42 -1.18 3.14
CA HIS A 485 22.47 -0.68 4.14
C HIS A 485 21.14 -1.42 4.06
N VAL A 486 20.34 -1.29 5.09
CA VAL A 486 18.93 -1.70 5.10
C VAL A 486 18.07 -0.45 5.06
N HIS A 487 17.17 -0.38 4.08
CA HIS A 487 16.13 0.63 4.04
C HIS A 487 14.90 0.12 4.80
N LEU A 488 14.61 0.74 5.94
CA LEU A 488 13.46 0.43 6.79
C LEU A 488 12.33 1.42 6.53
N LEU A 489 11.22 0.93 5.97
CA LEU A 489 10.03 1.73 5.73
C LEU A 489 8.98 1.41 6.80
N TYR A 490 8.38 2.46 7.39
CA TYR A 490 7.38 2.36 8.44
C TYR A 490 6.01 2.86 7.95
N ARG A 491 5.00 1.98 8.00
CA ARG A 491 3.64 2.21 7.49
C ARG A 491 2.56 1.63 8.41
N PRO A 492 2.34 2.16 9.60
CA PRO A 492 1.41 1.54 10.57
C PRO A 492 -0.06 1.59 10.14
N ASP A 493 -0.46 2.55 9.30
CA ASP A 493 -1.83 2.78 8.82
C ASP A 493 -1.90 2.94 7.28
N GLY A 494 -0.86 2.51 6.58
CA GLY A 494 -0.73 2.64 5.13
C GLY A 494 -0.10 3.95 4.66
N ALA A 495 0.00 4.96 5.50
CA ALA A 495 0.79 6.16 5.21
C ALA A 495 2.26 5.93 5.54
N ILE A 496 3.14 6.49 4.72
CA ILE A 496 4.58 6.48 4.97
C ILE A 496 4.88 7.53 6.04
N LEU A 497 5.28 7.06 7.22
CA LEU A 497 5.68 7.90 8.33
C LEU A 497 7.19 7.99 8.44
N ASN A 498 7.65 9.07 9.04
CA ASN A 498 9.05 9.18 9.40
C ASN A 498 9.41 8.13 10.47
N ALA A 499 10.25 7.16 10.11
CA ALA A 499 10.64 6.08 11.02
C ALA A 499 11.40 6.58 12.27
N MET A 500 11.88 7.82 12.28
CA MET A 500 12.51 8.43 13.45
C MET A 500 11.52 8.70 14.60
N VAL A 501 10.19 8.51 14.40
CA VAL A 501 9.24 8.46 15.53
C VAL A 501 9.53 7.29 16.49
N LEU A 502 10.24 6.26 16.00
CA LEU A 502 10.64 5.09 16.77
C LEU A 502 11.93 5.40 17.54
N PRO A 503 11.96 5.20 18.86
CA PRO A 503 13.11 5.53 19.69
C PRO A 503 14.19 4.45 19.57
N PHE A 504 14.93 4.43 18.46
CA PHE A 504 15.97 3.45 18.22
C PHE A 504 17.02 3.44 19.31
N THR A 505 17.38 2.24 19.78
CA THR A 505 18.33 2.04 20.87
C THR A 505 19.69 2.64 20.53
N GLY A 506 20.22 3.46 21.45
CA GLY A 506 21.52 4.09 21.30
C GLY A 506 21.61 5.20 20.25
N PHE A 507 20.51 5.53 19.55
CA PHE A 507 20.48 6.69 18.68
C PHE A 507 20.35 7.97 19.50
N SER A 508 21.22 8.91 19.22
CA SER A 508 21.16 10.29 19.75
C SER A 508 21.46 11.26 18.61
N ASP A 509 20.94 12.45 18.73
CA ASP A 509 21.26 13.55 17.83
C ASP A 509 21.30 14.86 18.60
N SER A 510 22.51 15.39 18.77
CA SER A 510 22.80 16.68 19.40
C SER A 510 23.38 17.68 18.40
N VAL A 511 23.56 17.27 17.13
CA VAL A 511 24.16 18.07 16.09
C VAL A 511 23.11 18.98 15.46
N ALA A 512 23.30 20.30 15.57
CA ALA A 512 22.37 21.25 14.95
C ALA A 512 22.55 21.27 13.42
N PRO A 513 21.43 21.36 12.66
CA PRO A 513 21.46 21.52 11.21
C PRO A 513 22.30 22.72 10.75
N ARG A 514 22.79 22.63 9.52
CA ARG A 514 23.62 23.67 8.90
C ARG A 514 22.91 24.27 7.69
N ILE A 515 22.90 25.62 7.62
CA ILE A 515 22.39 26.38 6.48
C ILE A 515 23.61 26.88 5.67
N GLY A 516 23.72 26.44 4.43
CA GLY A 516 24.77 26.84 3.49
C GLY A 516 24.43 28.11 2.72
N GLY A 517 23.14 28.44 2.57
CA GLY A 517 22.70 29.63 1.86
C GLY A 517 21.19 29.80 1.77
N ILE A 518 20.77 31.04 1.51
CA ILE A 518 19.37 31.41 1.30
C ILE A 518 19.31 32.24 0.02
N ALA A 519 18.38 31.94 -0.87
CA ALA A 519 18.14 32.65 -2.12
C ALA A 519 16.67 33.02 -2.28
N LEU A 520 16.36 34.15 -2.88
CA LEU A 520 15.04 34.51 -3.39
C LEU A 520 15.04 34.24 -4.90
N VAL A 521 14.07 33.48 -5.38
CA VAL A 521 13.98 33.03 -6.77
C VAL A 521 12.68 33.56 -7.36
N GLY A 522 12.81 34.20 -8.52
CA GLY A 522 11.67 34.75 -9.25
C GLY A 522 10.88 33.67 -10.02
N ALA A 523 9.76 34.08 -10.61
CA ALA A 523 8.91 33.22 -11.43
C ALA A 523 9.64 32.65 -12.67
N ASP A 524 10.75 33.26 -13.09
CA ASP A 524 11.62 32.78 -14.16
C ASP A 524 12.61 31.69 -13.73
N GLY A 525 12.53 31.24 -12.48
CA GLY A 525 13.43 30.24 -11.88
C GLY A 525 14.82 30.77 -11.55
N LYS A 526 15.09 32.08 -11.67
CA LYS A 526 16.41 32.64 -11.41
C LYS A 526 16.48 33.31 -10.05
N PRO A 527 17.61 33.14 -9.33
CA PRO A 527 17.83 33.84 -8.09
C PRO A 527 18.02 35.34 -8.32
N LEU A 528 17.47 36.17 -7.44
CA LEU A 528 17.73 37.60 -7.44
C LEU A 528 19.25 37.85 -7.22
N ALA A 529 19.81 38.73 -8.03
CA ALA A 529 21.22 39.07 -7.95
C ALA A 529 21.53 39.99 -6.76
N GLY A 530 22.49 39.59 -5.93
CA GLY A 530 22.95 40.38 -4.79
C GLY A 530 24.47 40.55 -4.74
N LYS A 531 24.95 41.58 -4.05
CA LYS A 531 26.38 41.76 -3.77
C LYS A 531 26.70 41.20 -2.38
N ARG A 532 27.79 40.46 -2.26
CA ARG A 532 28.23 39.87 -1.00
C ARG A 532 28.35 40.94 0.10
N GLY A 533 27.76 40.71 1.25
CA GLY A 533 27.81 41.61 2.42
C GLY A 533 26.87 42.80 2.35
N GLN A 534 26.00 42.89 1.33
CA GLN A 534 24.94 43.90 1.25
C GLN A 534 23.54 43.23 1.32
N PRO A 535 22.53 43.95 1.84
CA PRO A 535 21.15 43.47 1.77
C PRO A 535 20.74 43.17 0.30
N LEU A 536 20.01 42.10 0.12
CA LEU A 536 19.47 41.74 -1.21
C LEU A 536 18.33 42.69 -1.57
N ARG A 537 18.44 43.38 -2.71
CA ARG A 537 17.40 44.29 -3.19
C ARG A 537 16.24 43.51 -3.77
N VAL A 538 15.04 43.82 -3.28
CA VAL A 538 13.78 43.19 -3.70
C VAL A 538 12.86 44.27 -4.23
N PRO A 539 12.58 44.32 -5.53
CA PRO A 539 11.61 45.25 -6.09
C PRO A 539 10.21 45.01 -5.49
N ALA A 540 9.52 46.07 -5.10
CA ALA A 540 8.15 45.94 -4.57
C ALA A 540 7.17 45.26 -5.55
N GLY A 541 7.44 45.37 -6.85
CA GLY A 541 6.66 44.73 -7.92
C GLY A 541 7.22 43.36 -8.37
N ALA A 542 8.10 42.74 -7.62
CA ALA A 542 8.71 41.44 -8.01
C ALA A 542 7.71 40.27 -8.15
N GLY A 543 6.48 40.43 -7.61
CA GLY A 543 5.49 39.34 -7.53
C GLY A 543 5.90 38.28 -6.51
N PRO A 544 5.17 37.18 -6.44
CA PRO A 544 5.50 36.08 -5.54
C PRO A 544 6.88 35.48 -5.85
N LEU A 545 7.72 35.35 -4.80
CA LEU A 545 9.06 34.80 -4.88
C LEU A 545 9.12 33.47 -4.10
N ASP A 546 9.95 32.56 -4.60
CA ASP A 546 10.34 31.38 -3.83
C ASP A 546 11.52 31.69 -2.91
N ILE A 547 11.43 31.24 -1.66
CA ILE A 547 12.55 31.24 -0.73
C ILE A 547 13.20 29.87 -0.78
N VAL A 548 14.40 29.78 -1.31
CA VAL A 548 15.17 28.54 -1.48
C VAL A 548 16.29 28.49 -0.46
N VAL A 549 16.36 27.41 0.31
CA VAL A 549 17.32 27.21 1.39
C VAL A 549 18.19 26.00 1.12
N ASP A 550 19.52 26.20 0.98
CA ASP A 550 20.50 25.13 0.97
C ASP A 550 20.84 24.76 2.42
N ALA A 551 20.39 23.60 2.85
CA ALA A 551 20.61 23.18 4.24
C ALA A 551 20.67 21.64 4.34
N PHE A 552 21.40 21.16 5.35
CA PHE A 552 21.53 19.72 5.62
C PHE A 552 21.73 19.49 7.12
N ASP A 553 21.55 18.25 7.52
CA ASP A 553 21.74 17.76 8.87
C ASP A 553 22.86 16.71 8.96
N GLN A 554 23.27 16.42 10.19
CA GLN A 554 24.19 15.35 10.56
C GLN A 554 23.78 14.85 11.95
N SER A 555 23.86 13.54 12.19
CA SER A 555 23.58 12.98 13.51
C SER A 555 24.87 12.53 14.23
N ASP A 556 24.79 12.37 15.55
CA ASP A 556 25.91 11.93 16.38
C ASP A 556 26.47 10.60 15.90
N GLY A 557 27.80 10.47 15.87
CA GLY A 557 28.49 9.26 15.44
C GLY A 557 28.58 9.04 13.94
N ASN A 558 27.85 9.78 13.12
CA ASN A 558 27.93 9.67 11.67
C ASN A 558 29.27 10.19 11.12
N ALA A 559 29.70 9.62 9.99
CA ALA A 559 30.87 10.14 9.29
C ALA A 559 30.69 11.62 8.91
N ALA A 560 31.73 12.46 9.11
CA ALA A 560 31.68 13.91 8.89
C ALA A 560 31.24 14.34 7.48
N ARG A 561 31.42 13.46 6.46
CA ARG A 561 30.98 13.68 5.08
C ARG A 561 29.47 13.41 4.88
N ARG A 562 28.80 12.74 5.83
CA ARG A 562 27.38 12.35 5.69
C ARG A 562 26.51 13.58 5.83
N ARG A 563 25.64 13.78 4.86
CA ARG A 563 24.60 14.81 4.89
C ARG A 563 23.25 14.13 4.89
N LEU A 564 22.42 14.49 5.87
CA LEU A 564 21.05 14.03 6.02
C LEU A 564 20.09 15.16 5.66
N GLY A 565 18.86 14.81 5.30
CA GLY A 565 17.79 15.77 5.09
C GLY A 565 17.28 16.35 6.42
N LEU A 566 16.74 17.57 6.38
CA LEU A 566 16.06 18.20 7.50
C LEU A 566 14.71 17.54 7.76
N TYR A 567 14.23 17.61 9.00
CA TYR A 567 12.88 17.21 9.35
C TYR A 567 11.87 18.33 9.14
N LYS A 568 12.21 19.57 9.58
CA LYS A 568 11.35 20.76 9.45
C LYS A 568 12.10 21.92 8.84
N VAL A 569 11.42 22.62 7.92
CA VAL A 569 11.92 23.89 7.38
C VAL A 569 10.78 24.90 7.30
N GLY A 570 11.07 26.13 7.69
CA GLY A 570 10.13 27.22 7.66
C GLY A 570 10.82 28.57 7.59
N TYR A 571 10.05 29.65 7.57
CA TYR A 571 10.59 30.99 7.54
C TYR A 571 9.73 31.99 8.33
N GLN A 572 10.34 33.10 8.69
CA GLN A 572 9.76 34.24 9.39
C GLN A 572 10.26 35.52 8.72
N VAL A 573 9.43 36.55 8.65
CA VAL A 573 9.83 37.86 8.15
C VAL A 573 9.84 38.83 9.31
N LEU A 574 10.96 39.53 9.47
CA LEU A 574 11.20 40.49 10.52
C LEU A 574 11.40 41.89 9.93
N ASP A 575 11.01 42.94 10.63
CA ASP A 575 11.28 44.30 10.27
C ASP A 575 12.77 44.71 10.47
N GLY A 576 13.14 45.95 10.16
CA GLY A 576 14.49 46.45 10.32
C GLY A 576 14.99 46.52 11.76
N ALA A 577 14.08 46.45 12.75
CA ALA A 577 14.42 46.36 14.17
C ALA A 577 14.53 44.92 14.68
N GLY A 578 14.22 43.95 13.84
CA GLY A 578 14.25 42.52 14.17
C GLY A 578 12.97 42.00 14.82
N ALA A 579 11.89 42.79 14.84
CA ALA A 579 10.58 42.33 15.32
C ALA A 579 9.81 41.58 14.22
N PRO A 580 9.05 40.52 14.58
CA PRO A 580 8.23 39.78 13.59
C PRO A 580 7.16 40.69 12.98
N LEU A 581 6.97 40.57 11.67
CA LEU A 581 5.82 41.21 11.00
C LEU A 581 4.51 40.51 11.40
N PRO A 582 3.35 41.23 11.27
CA PRO A 582 2.04 40.61 11.46
C PRO A 582 1.86 39.32 10.63
N GLY A 583 1.44 38.25 11.30
CA GLY A 583 1.31 36.91 10.71
C GLY A 583 2.63 36.10 10.62
N TYR A 584 3.71 36.65 11.20
CA TYR A 584 5.01 35.96 11.33
C TYR A 584 5.49 35.96 12.81
N GLU A 585 4.59 36.09 13.78
CA GLU A 585 4.89 36.01 15.20
C GLU A 585 5.58 34.69 15.57
N GLN A 586 5.24 33.64 14.83
CA GLN A 586 5.94 32.36 14.84
C GLN A 586 6.42 32.03 13.43
N PRO A 587 7.51 31.26 13.26
CA PRO A 587 7.93 30.80 11.95
C PRO A 587 6.83 29.98 11.27
N LYS A 588 6.57 30.25 9.99
CA LYS A 588 5.70 29.44 9.14
C LYS A 588 6.44 28.16 8.77
N VAL A 589 6.14 27.06 9.44
CA VAL A 589 6.68 25.74 9.12
C VAL A 589 5.86 25.16 7.96
N ASN A 590 6.39 25.27 6.76
CA ASN A 590 5.74 24.81 5.54
C ASN A 590 6.18 23.39 5.14
N ILE A 591 7.44 23.03 5.42
CA ILE A 591 7.96 21.68 5.16
C ILE A 591 8.12 20.96 6.49
N GLU A 592 7.48 19.79 6.59
CA GLU A 592 7.62 18.88 7.74
C GLU A 592 7.46 17.44 7.24
N PHE A 593 8.55 16.67 7.25
CA PHE A 593 8.56 15.28 6.78
C PHE A 593 8.08 14.31 7.87
N ASN A 594 6.92 14.58 8.45
CA ASN A 594 6.24 13.72 9.40
C ASN A 594 5.51 12.57 8.68
N ARG A 595 4.89 12.89 7.55
CA ARG A 595 4.17 11.98 6.66
C ARG A 595 4.38 12.42 5.21
N LEU A 596 4.82 11.49 4.36
CA LEU A 596 5.07 11.82 2.95
C LEU A 596 3.78 11.90 2.13
N PRO A 597 3.71 12.81 1.15
CA PRO A 597 2.69 12.77 0.11
C PRO A 597 2.75 11.45 -0.67
N PRO A 598 1.61 10.93 -1.14
CA PRO A 598 1.56 9.67 -1.88
C PRO A 598 2.06 9.76 -3.33
N ASP A 599 2.31 10.96 -3.82
CA ASP A 599 2.73 11.24 -5.20
C ASP A 599 4.23 11.58 -5.25
N ASP A 600 4.98 10.86 -6.10
CA ASP A 600 6.42 11.05 -6.27
C ASP A 600 6.76 12.45 -6.82
N GLU A 601 5.91 13.04 -7.68
CA GLU A 601 6.10 14.41 -8.19
C GLU A 601 6.07 15.49 -7.09
N SER A 602 5.54 15.18 -5.91
CA SER A 602 5.59 16.06 -4.75
C SER A 602 7.02 16.43 -4.31
N VAL A 603 8.01 15.63 -4.67
CA VAL A 603 9.43 15.94 -4.44
C VAL A 603 9.84 17.25 -5.12
N LYS A 604 9.28 17.55 -6.29
CA LYS A 604 9.53 18.80 -7.05
C LYS A 604 8.85 20.02 -6.43
N VAL A 605 7.90 19.80 -5.51
CA VAL A 605 7.29 20.87 -4.70
C VAL A 605 8.20 21.23 -3.51
N ALA A 606 8.80 20.21 -2.86
CA ALA A 606 9.69 20.43 -1.71
C ALA A 606 11.05 21.01 -2.10
N TYR A 607 11.57 20.62 -3.27
CA TYR A 607 12.96 20.85 -3.65
C TYR A 607 13.09 21.63 -4.96
N ALA A 608 13.99 22.61 -4.96
CA ALA A 608 14.37 23.37 -6.16
C ALA A 608 15.22 22.51 -7.11
N GLU A 609 15.36 22.95 -8.36
CA GLU A 609 16.29 22.38 -9.34
C GLU A 609 17.72 22.30 -8.78
N SER A 610 18.48 21.35 -9.24
CA SER A 610 19.85 21.05 -8.76
C SER A 610 19.91 20.48 -7.33
N SER A 611 18.76 20.11 -6.73
CA SER A 611 18.73 19.32 -5.50
C SER A 611 18.97 17.84 -5.78
N GLY A 612 19.51 17.14 -4.79
CA GLY A 612 19.74 15.70 -4.82
C GLY A 612 20.95 15.29 -5.64
N ILE A 613 21.03 13.99 -5.85
CA ILE A 613 22.01 13.34 -6.73
C ILE A 613 21.29 12.27 -7.53
N THR A 614 21.80 11.97 -8.73
CA THR A 614 21.41 10.74 -9.44
C THR A 614 22.04 9.54 -8.75
N VAL A 615 21.47 8.33 -8.91
CA VAL A 615 21.97 7.10 -8.29
C VAL A 615 23.45 6.85 -8.57
N TYR A 616 23.93 7.25 -9.73
CA TYR A 616 25.35 7.17 -10.13
C TYR A 616 26.06 8.52 -10.15
N GLY A 617 25.40 9.57 -9.61
CA GLY A 617 25.99 10.90 -9.54
C GLY A 617 27.19 10.95 -8.59
N SER A 618 28.25 11.63 -8.99
CA SER A 618 29.44 11.83 -8.15
C SER A 618 29.39 13.11 -7.31
N ALA A 619 28.40 13.98 -7.55
CA ALA A 619 28.27 15.24 -6.82
C ALA A 619 27.83 15.01 -5.38
N ALA A 620 28.26 15.87 -4.48
CA ALA A 620 27.76 15.88 -3.11
C ALA A 620 26.24 16.15 -3.11
N THR A 621 25.51 15.42 -2.27
CA THR A 621 24.09 15.65 -2.08
C THR A 621 23.84 17.09 -1.64
N ARG A 622 22.88 17.76 -2.29
CA ARG A 622 22.39 19.09 -1.94
C ARG A 622 20.90 19.02 -1.68
N PHE A 623 20.47 19.68 -0.64
CA PHE A 623 19.08 19.79 -0.28
C PHE A 623 18.66 21.27 -0.37
N LEU A 624 18.06 21.66 -1.51
CA LEU A 624 17.60 23.01 -1.80
C LEU A 624 16.08 23.08 -1.54
N TYR A 625 15.69 23.32 -0.31
CA TYR A 625 14.28 23.37 0.11
C TYR A 625 13.59 24.64 -0.41
N VAL A 626 12.42 24.50 -1.05
CA VAL A 626 11.56 25.63 -1.43
C VAL A 626 10.58 25.88 -0.27
N VAL A 627 11.01 26.70 0.70
CA VAL A 627 10.31 26.84 1.99
C VAL A 627 9.01 27.66 1.91
N THR A 628 8.73 28.28 0.79
CA THR A 628 7.45 28.92 0.47
C THR A 628 6.37 27.93 0.09
N ASN A 629 6.75 26.74 -0.38
CA ASN A 629 5.85 25.64 -0.69
C ASN A 629 5.52 24.83 0.56
N THR A 630 4.33 24.25 0.59
CA THR A 630 3.89 23.40 1.70
C THR A 630 4.07 21.93 1.36
N VAL A 631 4.83 21.18 2.20
CA VAL A 631 4.92 19.71 2.17
C VAL A 631 4.86 19.20 3.60
N ARG A 632 3.70 18.78 4.05
CA ARG A 632 3.46 18.28 5.41
C ARG A 632 2.14 17.50 5.47
N ASP A 633 2.00 16.65 6.46
CA ASP A 633 0.77 15.90 6.75
C ASP A 633 0.25 15.08 5.55
N GLY A 634 1.16 14.61 4.68
CA GLY A 634 0.81 13.85 3.48
C GLY A 634 0.33 14.69 2.29
N ALA A 635 0.44 16.01 2.35
CA ALA A 635 0.05 16.92 1.28
C ALA A 635 1.24 17.71 0.73
N ALA A 636 1.18 18.08 -0.56
CA ALA A 636 2.13 18.98 -1.21
C ALA A 636 1.37 20.07 -1.97
N ARG A 637 1.78 21.34 -1.81
CA ARG A 637 1.17 22.49 -2.49
C ARG A 637 2.23 23.54 -2.79
N LYS A 638 2.20 24.11 -3.98
CA LYS A 638 3.01 25.28 -4.32
C LYS A 638 2.48 26.51 -3.59
N GLY A 639 3.39 27.39 -3.20
CA GLY A 639 3.16 28.66 -2.57
C GLY A 639 4.13 29.72 -3.06
N GLY A 640 4.19 30.84 -2.39
CA GLY A 640 5.14 31.93 -2.70
C GLY A 640 5.11 32.95 -1.56
N TRP A 641 6.17 33.72 -1.44
CA TRP A 641 6.23 34.88 -0.59
C TRP A 641 6.10 36.16 -1.43
N ASP A 642 5.06 36.96 -1.17
CA ASP A 642 4.80 38.18 -1.92
C ASP A 642 5.27 39.41 -1.10
N PRO A 643 6.26 40.18 -1.59
CA PRO A 643 6.73 41.40 -0.94
C PRO A 643 5.82 42.61 -1.20
N ALA A 644 4.81 42.54 -2.09
CA ALA A 644 4.01 43.69 -2.53
C ALA A 644 3.26 44.41 -1.37
N GLY A 645 3.03 43.72 -0.25
CA GLY A 645 2.40 44.34 0.93
C GLY A 645 3.38 45.04 1.89
N LEU A 646 4.68 45.03 1.59
CA LEU A 646 5.70 45.62 2.44
C LEU A 646 6.00 47.07 2.04
N ALA A 647 6.15 47.98 3.03
CA ALA A 647 6.68 49.31 2.79
C ALA A 647 8.16 49.24 2.35
N PRO A 648 8.63 50.18 1.53
CA PRO A 648 10.06 50.28 1.23
C PRO A 648 10.90 50.39 2.53
N GLY A 649 11.93 49.55 2.62
CA GLY A 649 12.73 49.47 3.85
C GLY A 649 13.53 48.19 4.02
N ALA A 650 14.26 48.11 5.12
CA ALA A 650 15.08 46.98 5.49
C ALA A 650 14.26 45.91 6.23
N TYR A 651 14.42 44.65 5.85
CA TYR A 651 13.78 43.49 6.48
C TYR A 651 14.77 42.33 6.59
N THR A 652 14.40 41.33 7.35
CA THR A 652 15.15 40.06 7.46
C THR A 652 14.22 38.86 7.23
N ILE A 653 14.58 38.01 6.30
CA ILE A 653 13.98 36.67 6.19
C ILE A 653 14.81 35.73 7.06
N ARG A 654 14.19 35.19 8.11
CA ARG A 654 14.80 34.26 9.05
C ARG A 654 14.31 32.84 8.79
N ILE A 655 15.23 31.90 8.59
CA ILE A 655 14.92 30.49 8.35
C ILE A 655 14.88 29.72 9.67
N LEU A 656 13.87 28.88 9.82
CA LEU A 656 13.82 27.77 10.75
C LEU A 656 14.24 26.51 10.02
N ALA A 657 15.37 25.91 10.39
CA ALA A 657 15.82 24.60 9.92
C ALA A 657 16.01 23.72 11.15
N ALA A 658 15.25 22.62 11.24
CA ALA A 658 15.29 21.73 12.39
C ALA A 658 15.38 20.25 11.95
N ASP A 659 16.09 19.45 12.75
CA ASP A 659 16.13 18.01 12.65
C ASP A 659 14.95 17.36 13.39
N TYR A 660 14.92 16.01 13.40
CA TYR A 660 13.89 15.24 14.10
C TYR A 660 14.06 15.29 15.64
N ALA A 661 15.29 15.43 16.14
CA ALA A 661 15.57 15.51 17.57
C ALA A 661 15.11 16.85 18.18
N GLY A 662 14.94 17.89 17.34
CA GLY A 662 14.52 19.23 17.72
C GLY A 662 15.67 20.22 17.79
N ASN A 663 16.89 19.85 17.33
CA ASN A 663 17.98 20.79 17.20
C ASN A 663 17.69 21.78 16.06
N ILE A 664 18.03 23.05 16.27
CA ILE A 664 17.73 24.13 15.33
C ILE A 664 19.04 24.79 14.89
N ALA A 665 19.15 25.07 13.58
CA ALA A 665 20.28 25.80 13.03
C ALA A 665 20.46 27.16 13.71
N ALA A 666 21.64 27.41 14.25
CA ALA A 666 21.97 28.67 14.97
C ALA A 666 22.56 29.72 14.04
N ALA A 667 23.28 29.32 12.99
CA ALA A 667 24.02 30.22 12.09
C ALA A 667 23.51 30.15 10.65
N GLY A 668 23.74 31.21 9.87
CA GLY A 668 23.39 31.24 8.44
C GLY A 668 21.90 31.39 8.15
N ARG A 669 21.07 31.60 9.15
CA ARG A 669 19.60 31.57 9.08
C ARG A 669 18.94 32.87 8.62
N ASP A 670 19.68 33.96 8.58
CA ASP A 670 19.14 35.32 8.32
C ASP A 670 19.61 35.79 6.93
N LEU A 671 18.65 36.21 6.09
CA LEU A 671 18.88 36.91 4.83
C LEU A 671 18.38 38.36 4.99
N ALA A 672 19.30 39.32 5.00
CA ALA A 672 18.94 40.72 4.98
C ALA A 672 18.46 41.14 3.59
N ILE A 673 17.32 41.79 3.50
CA ILE A 673 16.72 42.30 2.28
C ILE A 673 16.40 43.80 2.40
N LEU A 674 16.37 44.48 1.26
CA LEU A 674 15.91 45.86 1.12
C LEU A 674 14.78 45.87 0.07
N VAL A 675 13.57 46.16 0.50
CA VAL A 675 12.40 46.33 -0.38
C VAL A 675 12.43 47.75 -0.94
N GLU A 676 12.34 47.90 -2.29
CA GLU A 676 12.45 49.17 -3.04
C GLU A 676 11.20 49.47 -3.84
#